data_1be14739e78cda327d22d26e1bf66167
#
_entry.id   1be14739e78cda327d22d26e1bf66167
#
_cell.length_a   1.000
_cell.length_b   1.000
_cell.length_c   1.000
_cell.angle_alpha   90.00
_cell.angle_beta   90.00
_cell.angle_gamma   90.00
#
_symmetry.space_group_name_H-M   'P 1'
#
loop_
_entity.id
_entity.type
_entity.pdbx_description
1 polymer ?
#
loop_
_entity_poly.entity_id
_entity_poly.type
_entity_poly.pdbx_seq_one_letter_code
_entity_poly.pdbx_strand_id
1 'polypeptide(L)'
;MSLQSETVDLLCELLVSGDEADRCYAARALGVLRSDSAVPYLINRLKDEDVDVCIDAAEALGNIAHQSAVPALIDSLRNDNSGEVCSMVAAALGKIASAECVDILLEVLTQRPQGLEWDGDWDTWWDIQLEAVKALGAAGDEKAVDELVAFINDDAQQDIENEVLNTLVSISGKGLDRVIERLQDRSIKSLHRRRAARALANTRQARVTKVLGRSLQDPDPEVRREAVHALAGQNADRYLSALVLMLRDQNGEVRDAAIKAVTHLAQQANGSTDLQEMLLPILNDPSSPVRATVMYALMPSVQHNSLSHEHYQIVVSSSFDSNAETAAAACRLLGENGELEAITTLMEHAGNWEGHPMVRRDAILSIGRLGQVTEAIVEVLMNAVGDSQQAVRLAALTTLMSLDTYHVEADESSQPKQTTIRPLSIVIDAVQGSIRVPDKNATVNEQVEDGMKQPEVSETEVQNGVVVEFDTSLGNTFTDSSADPELPNQPSVPQEIADTIKLPDIPAQIVEAGEVSPAMSTLDAIAMDNVDSMFDQEKPQREVPEIDEATREYLDVVEANKAEMKRIRASKRMTPDQDVRRLGARVLGAANDDEAIDALIMALNDQDDLIRREAAEAIGEMAQRNRKNPKLIDAVGTLVTQLAVGDLEQKIACARSLSLLGNRAALVPLTEALKDQQANVRVEAIHSLARLCCDSLDPVQAEHMVVRDLPSSSVARKLMACLDDDSIGVRVAATKGLAKILQVADDKTLTQHAVDRIIASVIEFTGEEARQVGQALRAFDTSMINKALLVQLRAAEDSVKRSVFIEMIEEILKPDRRQPDQAA
;
A
#
# COMPACT_ATOMS: atom_id res chain seq x y z
N MET A 1 19.34 -41.66 8.10
CA MET A 1 18.78 -40.84 6.98
C MET A 1 18.63 -39.43 7.50
N SER A 2 18.83 -38.42 6.71
CA SER A 2 18.55 -37.06 7.14
C SER A 2 16.99 -36.90 7.20
N LEU A 3 16.48 -36.09 8.12
CA LEU A 3 15.04 -35.82 8.24
C LEU A 3 14.41 -35.34 6.91
N GLN A 4 15.19 -34.65 6.09
CA GLN A 4 14.78 -34.25 4.75
C GLN A 4 14.54 -35.46 3.82
N SER A 5 15.32 -36.53 3.95
CA SER A 5 15.11 -37.78 3.20
C SER A 5 13.80 -38.47 3.62
N GLU A 6 13.50 -38.52 4.93
CA GLU A 6 12.24 -39.13 5.43
C GLU A 6 11.00 -38.34 4.97
N THR A 7 11.10 -37.00 4.88
CA THR A 7 10.02 -36.16 4.35
C THR A 7 9.79 -36.43 2.86
N VAL A 8 10.86 -36.50 2.06
CA VAL A 8 10.76 -36.84 0.64
C VAL A 8 10.17 -38.23 0.42
N ASP A 9 10.61 -39.22 1.20
CA ASP A 9 10.10 -40.58 1.10
C ASP A 9 8.58 -40.62 1.39
N LEU A 10 8.12 -39.92 2.43
CA LEU A 10 6.68 -39.83 2.77
C LEU A 10 5.87 -39.11 1.68
N LEU A 11 6.39 -38.03 1.13
CA LEU A 11 5.73 -37.32 0.01
C LEU A 11 5.66 -38.19 -1.25
N CYS A 12 6.69 -39.01 -1.52
CA CYS A 12 6.65 -39.99 -2.62
C CYS A 12 5.64 -41.10 -2.35
N GLU A 13 5.42 -41.54 -1.09
CA GLU A 13 4.35 -42.48 -0.73
C GLU A 13 2.97 -41.87 -0.97
N LEU A 14 2.75 -40.59 -0.58
CA LEU A 14 1.48 -39.89 -0.82
C LEU A 14 1.24 -39.69 -2.33
N LEU A 15 2.27 -39.42 -3.11
CA LEU A 15 2.17 -39.30 -4.55
C LEU A 15 1.71 -40.60 -5.23
N VAL A 16 1.98 -41.78 -4.62
CA VAL A 16 1.63 -43.08 -5.18
C VAL A 16 0.28 -43.58 -4.67
N SER A 17 0.00 -43.41 -3.37
CA SER A 17 -1.11 -44.06 -2.68
C SER A 17 -2.16 -43.11 -2.12
N GLY A 18 -1.91 -41.80 -2.19
CA GLY A 18 -2.81 -40.74 -1.72
C GLY A 18 -4.03 -40.55 -2.63
N ASP A 19 -5.03 -39.84 -2.12
CA ASP A 19 -6.15 -39.37 -2.94
C ASP A 19 -5.67 -38.26 -3.90
N GLU A 20 -6.57 -37.74 -4.74
CA GLU A 20 -6.28 -36.67 -5.71
C GLU A 20 -5.57 -35.47 -5.08
N ALA A 21 -6.14 -34.92 -3.99
CA ALA A 21 -5.59 -33.78 -3.30
C ALA A 21 -4.21 -34.06 -2.68
N ASP A 22 -4.01 -35.24 -2.10
CA ASP A 22 -2.70 -35.69 -1.57
C ASP A 22 -1.64 -35.74 -2.66
N ARG A 23 -2.00 -36.25 -3.87
CA ARG A 23 -1.07 -36.34 -5.00
C ARG A 23 -0.67 -34.95 -5.52
N CYS A 24 -1.64 -34.00 -5.62
CA CYS A 24 -1.39 -32.62 -5.99
C CYS A 24 -0.43 -31.93 -4.99
N TYR A 25 -0.75 -31.95 -3.70
CA TYR A 25 0.08 -31.32 -2.68
C TYR A 25 1.46 -31.97 -2.58
N ALA A 26 1.56 -33.29 -2.69
CA ALA A 26 2.84 -33.99 -2.68
C ALA A 26 3.70 -33.63 -3.90
N ALA A 27 3.11 -33.51 -5.10
CA ALA A 27 3.82 -33.09 -6.31
C ALA A 27 4.40 -31.68 -6.15
N ARG A 28 3.58 -30.73 -5.72
CA ARG A 28 4.04 -29.33 -5.47
C ARG A 28 5.17 -29.26 -4.47
N ALA A 29 5.02 -29.93 -3.32
CA ALA A 29 6.05 -29.95 -2.28
C ALA A 29 7.37 -30.54 -2.77
N LEU A 30 7.33 -31.64 -3.51
CA LEU A 30 8.54 -32.27 -4.09
C LEU A 30 9.23 -31.35 -5.13
N GLY A 31 8.46 -30.59 -5.90
CA GLY A 31 8.96 -29.57 -6.81
C GLY A 31 9.66 -28.42 -6.08
N VAL A 32 9.10 -27.92 -4.98
CA VAL A 32 9.72 -26.87 -4.13
C VAL A 32 11.00 -27.39 -3.48
N LEU A 33 11.01 -28.64 -3.00
CA LEU A 33 12.17 -29.31 -2.41
C LEU A 33 13.27 -29.63 -3.41
N ARG A 34 12.98 -29.57 -4.73
CA ARG A 34 13.91 -29.91 -5.84
C ARG A 34 14.58 -31.26 -5.64
N SER A 35 13.78 -32.28 -5.29
CA SER A 35 14.30 -33.61 -4.97
C SER A 35 14.47 -34.46 -6.22
N ASP A 36 15.70 -34.77 -6.64
CA ASP A 36 15.97 -35.63 -7.77
C ASP A 36 15.40 -37.04 -7.62
N SER A 37 15.30 -37.56 -6.39
CA SER A 37 14.73 -38.88 -6.10
C SER A 37 13.23 -38.95 -6.38
N ALA A 38 12.53 -37.83 -6.43
CA ALA A 38 11.11 -37.76 -6.75
C ALA A 38 10.81 -37.85 -8.27
N VAL A 39 11.80 -37.57 -9.14
CA VAL A 39 11.62 -37.48 -10.59
C VAL A 39 10.91 -38.70 -11.19
N PRO A 40 11.29 -39.97 -10.86
CA PRO A 40 10.62 -41.14 -11.43
C PRO A 40 9.13 -41.24 -11.03
N TYR A 41 8.78 -40.80 -9.82
CA TYR A 41 7.40 -40.80 -9.31
C TYR A 41 6.57 -39.72 -10.02
N LEU A 42 7.12 -38.51 -10.16
CA LEU A 42 6.47 -37.39 -10.86
C LEU A 42 6.27 -37.68 -12.36
N ILE A 43 7.22 -38.33 -13.04
CA ILE A 43 7.04 -38.79 -14.43
C ILE A 43 5.82 -39.70 -14.57
N ASN A 44 5.57 -40.60 -13.62
CA ASN A 44 4.39 -41.46 -13.66
C ASN A 44 3.08 -40.66 -13.46
N ARG A 45 3.11 -39.55 -12.77
CA ARG A 45 1.94 -38.67 -12.54
C ARG A 45 1.61 -37.77 -13.74
N LEU A 46 2.48 -37.61 -14.73
CA LEU A 46 2.13 -36.96 -16.00
C LEU A 46 1.00 -37.69 -16.76
N LYS A 47 0.67 -38.93 -16.38
CA LYS A 47 -0.43 -39.73 -16.93
C LYS A 47 -1.46 -40.09 -15.86
N ASP A 48 -1.63 -39.23 -14.88
CA ASP A 48 -2.67 -39.41 -13.84
C ASP A 48 -4.06 -39.29 -14.48
N GLU A 49 -5.05 -39.91 -13.86
CA GLU A 49 -6.46 -39.76 -14.25
C GLU A 49 -7.02 -38.36 -14.01
N ASP A 50 -6.36 -37.59 -13.12
CA ASP A 50 -6.72 -36.25 -12.75
C ASP A 50 -5.80 -35.21 -13.39
N VAL A 51 -6.40 -34.19 -14.03
CA VAL A 51 -5.71 -33.15 -14.78
C VAL A 51 -4.85 -32.25 -13.85
N ASP A 52 -5.34 -31.92 -12.65
CA ASP A 52 -4.61 -31.07 -11.70
C ASP A 52 -3.34 -31.77 -11.19
N VAL A 53 -3.40 -33.11 -11.00
CA VAL A 53 -2.20 -33.91 -10.66
C VAL A 53 -1.19 -33.89 -11.80
N CYS A 54 -1.62 -33.97 -13.05
CA CYS A 54 -0.73 -33.87 -14.21
C CYS A 54 -0.05 -32.50 -14.28
N ILE A 55 -0.79 -31.41 -14.06
CA ILE A 55 -0.30 -30.05 -14.04
C ILE A 55 0.76 -29.86 -12.92
N ASP A 56 0.43 -30.26 -11.69
CA ASP A 56 1.32 -30.14 -10.54
C ASP A 56 2.60 -31.00 -10.70
N ALA A 57 2.47 -32.17 -11.31
CA ALA A 57 3.62 -33.04 -11.64
C ALA A 57 4.53 -32.42 -12.71
N ALA A 58 3.96 -31.82 -13.76
CA ALA A 58 4.71 -31.10 -14.77
C ALA A 58 5.44 -29.89 -14.20
N GLU A 59 4.76 -29.08 -13.38
CA GLU A 59 5.38 -27.94 -12.69
C GLU A 59 6.52 -28.37 -11.79
N ALA A 60 6.33 -29.42 -11.01
CA ALA A 60 7.35 -30.00 -10.12
C ALA A 60 8.58 -30.47 -10.90
N LEU A 61 8.40 -31.20 -11.99
CA LEU A 61 9.51 -31.63 -12.87
C LEU A 61 10.29 -30.43 -13.45
N GLY A 62 9.58 -29.37 -13.85
CA GLY A 62 10.18 -28.11 -14.27
C GLY A 62 10.99 -27.43 -13.16
N ASN A 63 10.48 -27.43 -11.92
CA ASN A 63 11.15 -26.81 -10.76
C ASN A 63 12.39 -27.61 -10.31
N ILE A 64 12.37 -28.95 -10.45
CA ILE A 64 13.52 -29.84 -10.22
C ILE A 64 14.57 -29.68 -11.32
N ALA A 65 14.11 -29.44 -12.56
CA ALA A 65 14.93 -29.25 -13.76
C ALA A 65 15.89 -30.42 -14.09
N HIS A 66 15.47 -31.67 -13.82
CA HIS A 66 16.31 -32.84 -14.07
C HIS A 66 16.13 -33.37 -15.51
N GLN A 67 17.23 -33.59 -16.23
CA GLN A 67 17.27 -34.01 -17.65
C GLN A 67 16.46 -35.28 -17.95
N SER A 68 16.36 -36.22 -17.01
CA SER A 68 15.65 -37.48 -17.22
C SER A 68 14.13 -37.31 -17.40
N ALA A 69 13.55 -36.13 -17.05
CA ALA A 69 12.15 -35.81 -17.26
C ALA A 69 11.83 -35.42 -18.73
N VAL A 70 12.82 -34.96 -19.50
CA VAL A 70 12.62 -34.40 -20.85
C VAL A 70 11.84 -35.34 -21.80
N PRO A 71 12.20 -36.66 -21.96
CA PRO A 71 11.45 -37.51 -22.86
C PRO A 71 9.99 -37.69 -22.50
N ALA A 72 9.67 -37.75 -21.17
CA ALA A 72 8.28 -37.91 -20.71
C ALA A 72 7.48 -36.62 -20.88
N LEU A 73 8.10 -35.44 -20.64
CA LEU A 73 7.48 -34.13 -20.89
C LEU A 73 7.20 -33.92 -22.37
N ILE A 74 8.12 -34.30 -23.28
CA ILE A 74 7.91 -34.24 -24.74
C ILE A 74 6.76 -35.15 -25.17
N ASP A 75 6.70 -36.37 -24.61
CA ASP A 75 5.57 -37.29 -24.87
C ASP A 75 4.23 -36.71 -24.44
N SER A 76 4.16 -36.11 -23.24
CA SER A 76 2.96 -35.42 -22.74
C SER A 76 2.60 -34.24 -23.65
N LEU A 77 3.52 -33.31 -23.98
CA LEU A 77 3.24 -32.16 -24.85
C LEU A 77 2.65 -32.53 -26.21
N ARG A 78 3.07 -33.68 -26.79
CA ARG A 78 2.59 -34.15 -28.09
C ARG A 78 1.27 -34.86 -28.07
N ASN A 79 0.99 -35.61 -27.00
CA ASN A 79 -0.06 -36.60 -26.95
C ASN A 79 -1.17 -36.33 -25.91
N ASP A 80 -0.97 -35.37 -25.01
CA ASP A 80 -1.99 -34.99 -24.04
C ASP A 80 -3.15 -34.25 -24.71
N ASN A 81 -4.38 -34.44 -24.23
CA ASN A 81 -5.58 -33.82 -24.76
C ASN A 81 -5.96 -32.53 -23.98
N SER A 82 -5.35 -32.29 -22.84
CA SER A 82 -5.58 -31.07 -22.04
C SER A 82 -4.63 -29.94 -22.45
N GLY A 83 -5.18 -28.81 -22.86
CA GLY A 83 -4.40 -27.60 -23.15
C GLY A 83 -3.68 -27.05 -21.93
N GLU A 84 -4.25 -27.21 -20.75
CA GLU A 84 -3.66 -26.75 -19.49
C GLU A 84 -2.41 -27.57 -19.12
N VAL A 85 -2.48 -28.90 -19.27
CA VAL A 85 -1.31 -29.78 -19.10
C VAL A 85 -0.22 -29.44 -20.12
N CYS A 86 -0.58 -29.31 -21.40
CA CYS A 86 0.37 -28.95 -22.45
C CYS A 86 1.06 -27.60 -22.18
N SER A 87 0.34 -26.60 -21.71
CA SER A 87 0.88 -25.27 -21.34
C SER A 87 1.88 -25.37 -20.17
N MET A 88 1.53 -26.11 -19.13
CA MET A 88 2.43 -26.32 -18.00
C MET A 88 3.67 -27.14 -18.37
N VAL A 89 3.50 -28.15 -19.23
CA VAL A 89 4.61 -28.96 -19.77
C VAL A 89 5.56 -28.09 -20.62
N ALA A 90 5.03 -27.18 -21.45
CA ALA A 90 5.85 -26.23 -22.21
C ALA A 90 6.67 -25.33 -21.26
N ALA A 91 6.04 -24.81 -20.19
CA ALA A 91 6.73 -24.04 -19.15
C ALA A 91 7.82 -24.86 -18.43
N ALA A 92 7.54 -26.13 -18.11
CA ALA A 92 8.51 -27.04 -17.48
C ALA A 92 9.74 -27.31 -18.38
N LEU A 93 9.51 -27.55 -19.66
CA LEU A 93 10.58 -27.71 -20.65
C LEU A 93 11.47 -26.46 -20.78
N GLY A 94 10.87 -25.27 -20.70
CA GLY A 94 11.60 -24.01 -20.64
C GLY A 94 12.52 -23.87 -19.44
N LYS A 95 12.09 -24.32 -18.25
CA LYS A 95 12.91 -24.34 -17.03
C LYS A 95 14.09 -25.32 -17.13
N ILE A 96 13.92 -26.47 -17.80
CA ILE A 96 14.97 -27.47 -18.00
C ILE A 96 15.99 -27.00 -19.07
N ALA A 97 15.53 -26.30 -20.10
CA ALA A 97 16.34 -25.59 -21.10
C ALA A 97 17.38 -26.43 -21.85
N SER A 98 17.13 -27.72 -22.10
CA SER A 98 18.01 -28.54 -22.95
C SER A 98 17.79 -28.24 -24.45
N ALA A 99 18.75 -28.61 -25.29
CA ALA A 99 18.61 -28.44 -26.75
C ALA A 99 17.35 -29.14 -27.31
N GLU A 100 17.01 -30.32 -26.79
CA GLU A 100 15.79 -31.06 -27.16
C GLU A 100 14.52 -30.31 -26.73
N CYS A 101 14.55 -29.60 -25.59
CA CYS A 101 13.45 -28.76 -25.16
C CYS A 101 13.23 -27.60 -26.11
N VAL A 102 14.30 -26.94 -26.56
CA VAL A 102 14.19 -25.81 -27.51
C VAL A 102 13.58 -26.28 -28.84
N ASP A 103 13.99 -27.44 -29.35
CA ASP A 103 13.50 -27.98 -30.62
C ASP A 103 12.00 -28.26 -30.59
N ILE A 104 11.49 -28.89 -29.51
CA ILE A 104 10.07 -29.17 -29.37
C ILE A 104 9.22 -27.89 -29.13
N LEU A 105 9.74 -26.92 -28.35
CA LEU A 105 9.06 -25.64 -28.13
C LEU A 105 8.93 -24.87 -29.48
N LEU A 106 9.94 -24.91 -30.35
CA LEU A 106 9.85 -24.31 -31.68
C LEU A 106 8.86 -25.07 -32.61
N GLU A 107 8.80 -26.41 -32.50
CA GLU A 107 7.83 -27.23 -33.23
C GLU A 107 6.39 -26.81 -32.88
N VAL A 108 6.08 -26.63 -31.59
CA VAL A 108 4.73 -26.30 -31.08
C VAL A 108 4.27 -24.89 -31.51
N LEU A 109 5.18 -23.97 -31.84
CA LEU A 109 4.79 -22.67 -32.36
C LEU A 109 4.06 -22.76 -33.72
N THR A 110 4.48 -23.71 -34.56
CA THR A 110 4.00 -23.82 -35.93
C THR A 110 3.15 -25.06 -36.18
N GLN A 111 3.22 -26.06 -35.29
CA GLN A 111 2.50 -27.32 -35.39
C GLN A 111 1.66 -27.59 -34.18
N ARG A 112 0.35 -27.71 -34.37
CA ARG A 112 -0.58 -28.06 -33.30
C ARG A 112 -0.24 -29.45 -32.74
N PRO A 113 -0.17 -29.63 -31.38
CA PRO A 113 -0.02 -30.96 -30.76
C PRO A 113 -1.10 -31.94 -31.23
N GLN A 114 -0.70 -33.18 -31.51
CA GLN A 114 -1.63 -34.18 -32.10
C GLN A 114 -2.71 -34.64 -31.15
N GLY A 115 -2.40 -34.67 -29.84
CA GLY A 115 -3.33 -35.08 -28.78
C GLY A 115 -4.39 -34.02 -28.46
N LEU A 116 -4.13 -32.76 -28.80
CA LEU A 116 -4.97 -31.64 -28.39
C LEU A 116 -6.32 -31.65 -29.11
N GLU A 117 -7.39 -31.85 -28.34
CA GLU A 117 -8.76 -31.82 -28.83
C GLU A 117 -9.20 -30.39 -29.17
N TRP A 118 -10.10 -30.25 -30.16
CA TRP A 118 -10.73 -28.98 -30.48
C TRP A 118 -11.98 -28.83 -29.63
N ASP A 119 -11.98 -27.87 -28.70
CA ASP A 119 -13.06 -27.65 -27.74
C ASP A 119 -14.07 -26.59 -28.23
N GLY A 120 -14.39 -26.56 -29.48
CA GLY A 120 -15.46 -25.78 -30.09
C GLY A 120 -15.17 -24.30 -30.22
N ASP A 121 -15.46 -23.49 -29.21
CA ASP A 121 -15.36 -22.03 -29.27
C ASP A 121 -14.01 -21.48 -28.81
N TRP A 122 -13.17 -22.27 -28.12
CA TRP A 122 -11.86 -21.83 -27.59
C TRP A 122 -10.73 -22.69 -28.09
N ASP A 123 -9.70 -22.08 -28.69
CA ASP A 123 -8.49 -22.80 -29.14
C ASP A 123 -7.36 -22.64 -28.12
N THR A 124 -7.19 -23.64 -27.26
CA THR A 124 -6.12 -23.67 -26.24
C THR A 124 -4.70 -23.75 -26.84
N TRP A 125 -4.57 -24.00 -28.16
CA TRP A 125 -3.26 -23.97 -28.81
C TRP A 125 -2.60 -22.59 -28.72
N TRP A 126 -3.38 -21.50 -28.70
CA TRP A 126 -2.86 -20.15 -28.52
C TRP A 126 -2.17 -20.01 -27.16
N ASP A 127 -2.74 -20.57 -26.09
CA ASP A 127 -2.16 -20.54 -24.75
C ASP A 127 -0.84 -21.32 -24.69
N ILE A 128 -0.78 -22.49 -25.37
CA ILE A 128 0.43 -23.31 -25.48
C ILE A 128 1.53 -22.57 -26.27
N GLN A 129 1.17 -21.89 -27.38
CA GLN A 129 2.12 -21.05 -28.11
C GLN A 129 2.68 -19.92 -27.26
N LEU A 130 1.83 -19.25 -26.47
CA LEU A 130 2.25 -18.20 -25.55
C LEU A 130 3.23 -18.71 -24.49
N GLU A 131 2.93 -19.87 -23.87
CA GLU A 131 3.84 -20.49 -22.90
C GLU A 131 5.13 -21.00 -23.56
N ALA A 132 5.05 -21.54 -24.77
CA ALA A 132 6.26 -21.94 -25.51
C ALA A 132 7.18 -20.74 -25.82
N VAL A 133 6.62 -19.56 -26.16
CA VAL A 133 7.39 -18.33 -26.36
C VAL A 133 8.09 -17.91 -25.07
N LYS A 134 7.37 -17.89 -23.93
CA LYS A 134 7.97 -17.58 -22.63
C LYS A 134 9.06 -18.58 -22.24
N ALA A 135 8.81 -19.86 -22.49
CA ALA A 135 9.74 -20.96 -22.22
C ALA A 135 11.03 -20.82 -23.05
N LEU A 136 10.94 -20.43 -24.33
CA LEU A 136 12.10 -20.15 -25.19
C LEU A 136 12.90 -18.96 -24.65
N GLY A 137 12.23 -17.95 -24.10
CA GLY A 137 12.89 -16.83 -23.42
C GLY A 137 13.66 -17.26 -22.18
N ALA A 138 13.08 -18.14 -21.36
CA ALA A 138 13.73 -18.70 -20.19
C ALA A 138 14.93 -19.59 -20.55
N ALA A 139 14.83 -20.35 -21.65
CA ALA A 139 15.93 -21.17 -22.16
C ALA A 139 17.12 -20.33 -22.67
N GLY A 140 16.85 -19.16 -23.22
CA GLY A 140 17.90 -18.23 -23.67
C GLY A 140 18.72 -18.66 -24.88
N ASP A 141 18.25 -19.65 -25.65
CA ASP A 141 19.02 -20.20 -26.80
C ASP A 141 18.85 -19.32 -28.05
N GLU A 142 19.98 -18.86 -28.62
CA GLU A 142 20.00 -18.01 -29.81
C GLU A 142 19.40 -18.68 -31.05
N LYS A 143 19.29 -20.01 -31.05
CA LYS A 143 18.67 -20.78 -32.13
C LYS A 143 17.21 -20.38 -32.34
N ALA A 144 16.53 -19.98 -31.29
CA ALA A 144 15.11 -19.57 -31.33
C ALA A 144 14.88 -18.20 -32.01
N VAL A 145 15.92 -17.37 -32.16
CA VAL A 145 15.74 -15.97 -32.60
C VAL A 145 15.14 -15.84 -33.98
N ASP A 146 15.69 -16.57 -34.97
CA ASP A 146 15.24 -16.43 -36.37
C ASP A 146 13.83 -17.01 -36.55
N GLU A 147 13.49 -18.10 -35.85
CA GLU A 147 12.17 -18.74 -35.87
C GLU A 147 11.11 -17.85 -35.21
N LEU A 148 11.44 -17.25 -34.08
CA LEU A 148 10.55 -16.29 -33.38
C LEU A 148 10.29 -15.04 -34.24
N VAL A 149 11.30 -14.53 -34.97
CA VAL A 149 11.13 -13.42 -35.91
C VAL A 149 10.26 -13.82 -37.08
N ALA A 150 10.44 -15.06 -37.65
CA ALA A 150 9.59 -15.57 -38.70
C ALA A 150 8.13 -15.70 -38.22
N PHE A 151 7.92 -16.17 -36.99
CA PHE A 151 6.60 -16.37 -36.41
C PHE A 151 5.78 -15.07 -36.31
N ILE A 152 6.37 -13.94 -35.86
CA ILE A 152 5.66 -12.65 -35.75
C ILE A 152 5.51 -11.90 -37.09
N ASN A 153 6.11 -12.36 -38.14
CA ASN A 153 5.90 -11.76 -39.45
C ASN A 153 4.63 -12.29 -40.15
N ASP A 154 3.99 -13.33 -39.60
CA ASP A 154 2.65 -13.76 -39.96
C ASP A 154 1.59 -12.83 -39.36
N ASP A 155 0.76 -12.22 -40.20
CA ASP A 155 -0.30 -11.28 -39.76
C ASP A 155 -1.34 -11.96 -38.83
N ALA A 156 -1.42 -13.29 -38.80
CA ALA A 156 -2.31 -14.03 -37.90
C ALA A 156 -1.85 -14.05 -36.45
N GLN A 157 -0.60 -13.71 -36.15
CA GLN A 157 0.02 -13.86 -34.83
C GLN A 157 0.17 -12.51 -34.05
N GLN A 158 -0.66 -11.51 -34.38
CA GLN A 158 -0.52 -10.16 -33.81
C GLN A 158 -0.71 -10.10 -32.29
N ASP A 159 -1.49 -10.99 -31.70
CA ASP A 159 -1.78 -10.99 -30.27
C ASP A 159 -0.59 -11.46 -29.42
N ILE A 160 0.25 -12.35 -29.96
CA ILE A 160 1.44 -12.87 -29.26
C ILE A 160 2.69 -12.00 -29.51
N GLU A 161 2.65 -11.07 -30.48
CA GLU A 161 3.83 -10.27 -30.88
C GLU A 161 4.52 -9.58 -29.69
N ASN A 162 3.77 -9.07 -28.73
CA ASN A 162 4.37 -8.41 -27.56
C ASN A 162 5.26 -9.36 -26.76
N GLU A 163 4.80 -10.60 -26.55
CA GLU A 163 5.55 -11.58 -25.76
C GLU A 163 6.76 -12.08 -26.54
N VAL A 164 6.63 -12.30 -27.85
CA VAL A 164 7.77 -12.66 -28.69
C VAL A 164 8.84 -11.58 -28.69
N LEU A 165 8.47 -10.30 -28.77
CA LEU A 165 9.42 -9.18 -28.70
C LEU A 165 10.13 -9.12 -27.34
N ASN A 166 9.41 -9.32 -26.24
CA ASN A 166 9.99 -9.41 -24.90
C ASN A 166 10.98 -10.58 -24.79
N THR A 167 10.57 -11.73 -25.31
CA THR A 167 11.39 -12.94 -25.39
C THR A 167 12.67 -12.72 -26.22
N LEU A 168 12.57 -12.12 -27.40
CA LEU A 168 13.74 -11.77 -28.22
C LEU A 168 14.74 -10.85 -27.49
N VAL A 169 14.22 -9.88 -26.74
CA VAL A 169 15.06 -8.98 -25.91
C VAL A 169 15.77 -9.76 -24.79
N SER A 170 15.15 -10.78 -24.21
CA SER A 170 15.72 -11.58 -23.12
C SER A 170 16.74 -12.62 -23.56
N ILE A 171 16.58 -13.22 -24.76
CA ILE A 171 17.42 -14.33 -25.22
C ILE A 171 18.88 -13.92 -25.41
N SER A 172 19.15 -12.87 -26.19
CA SER A 172 20.56 -12.54 -26.49
C SER A 172 20.74 -11.21 -27.21
N GLY A 173 22.02 -10.86 -27.47
CA GLY A 173 22.39 -9.74 -28.32
C GLY A 173 21.79 -9.79 -29.72
N LYS A 174 21.69 -10.97 -30.34
CA LYS A 174 21.09 -11.19 -31.67
C LYS A 174 19.58 -10.89 -31.64
N GLY A 175 18.85 -11.39 -30.63
CA GLY A 175 17.41 -11.10 -30.45
C GLY A 175 17.15 -9.62 -30.26
N LEU A 176 17.92 -8.98 -29.39
CA LEU A 176 17.85 -7.54 -29.18
C LEU A 176 18.10 -6.74 -30.48
N ASP A 177 19.08 -7.15 -31.32
CA ASP A 177 19.34 -6.50 -32.61
C ASP A 177 18.13 -6.60 -33.54
N ARG A 178 17.43 -7.74 -33.59
CA ARG A 178 16.20 -7.90 -34.37
C ARG A 178 15.06 -6.96 -33.90
N VAL A 179 14.92 -6.79 -32.60
CA VAL A 179 13.90 -5.85 -32.06
C VAL A 179 14.28 -4.39 -32.37
N ILE A 180 15.58 -4.05 -32.30
CA ILE A 180 16.08 -2.73 -32.72
C ILE A 180 15.83 -2.49 -34.21
N GLU A 181 16.13 -3.46 -35.09
CA GLU A 181 15.87 -3.38 -36.52
C GLU A 181 14.37 -3.15 -36.80
N ARG A 182 13.48 -3.90 -36.11
CA ARG A 182 12.03 -3.75 -36.20
C ARG A 182 11.54 -2.35 -35.80
N LEU A 183 12.09 -1.77 -34.72
CA LEU A 183 11.77 -0.38 -34.32
C LEU A 183 12.21 0.64 -35.40
N GLN A 184 13.34 0.42 -36.05
CA GLN A 184 13.90 1.34 -37.04
C GLN A 184 13.29 1.20 -38.43
N ASP A 185 12.61 0.07 -38.72
CA ASP A 185 12.00 -0.20 -40.00
C ASP A 185 10.73 0.63 -40.21
N ARG A 186 10.82 1.66 -41.03
CA ARG A 186 9.70 2.54 -41.38
C ARG A 186 8.75 1.94 -42.44
N SER A 187 9.05 0.80 -43.01
CA SER A 187 8.20 0.11 -43.95
C SER A 187 7.06 -0.67 -43.30
N ILE A 188 7.21 -1.03 -42.02
CA ILE A 188 6.19 -1.73 -41.22
C ILE A 188 5.18 -0.76 -40.60
N LYS A 189 3.99 -1.27 -40.21
CA LYS A 189 2.94 -0.49 -39.51
C LYS A 189 3.49 0.11 -38.20
N SER A 190 3.02 1.28 -37.83
CA SER A 190 3.43 1.94 -36.58
C SER A 190 3.15 1.12 -35.32
N LEU A 191 2.07 0.30 -35.33
CA LEU A 191 1.74 -0.63 -34.26
C LEU A 191 2.91 -1.57 -33.91
N HIS A 192 3.59 -2.13 -34.90
CA HIS A 192 4.73 -3.04 -34.67
C HIS A 192 5.96 -2.28 -34.16
N ARG A 193 6.22 -1.05 -34.65
CA ARG A 193 7.28 -0.19 -34.11
C ARG A 193 7.01 0.23 -32.67
N ARG A 194 5.75 0.55 -32.35
CA ARG A 194 5.32 0.86 -30.98
C ARG A 194 5.58 -0.31 -30.03
N ARG A 195 5.17 -1.53 -30.43
CA ARG A 195 5.42 -2.76 -29.64
C ARG A 195 6.91 -3.01 -29.45
N ALA A 196 7.72 -2.79 -30.48
CA ALA A 196 9.19 -2.90 -30.39
C ALA A 196 9.79 -1.85 -29.43
N ALA A 197 9.32 -0.59 -29.46
CA ALA A 197 9.76 0.43 -28.51
C ALA A 197 9.44 0.05 -27.05
N ARG A 198 8.24 -0.51 -26.80
CA ARG A 198 7.81 -1.00 -25.50
C ARG A 198 8.66 -2.16 -25.01
N ALA A 199 8.97 -3.14 -25.84
CA ALA A 199 9.82 -4.28 -25.48
C ALA A 199 11.23 -3.84 -25.09
N LEU A 200 11.75 -2.80 -25.72
CA LEU A 200 13.08 -2.23 -25.43
C LEU A 200 13.13 -1.39 -24.14
N ALA A 201 11.99 -1.02 -23.56
CA ALA A 201 11.92 -0.11 -22.40
C ALA A 201 12.73 -0.61 -21.18
N ASN A 202 12.72 -1.93 -20.95
CA ASN A 202 13.38 -2.54 -19.78
C ASN A 202 14.88 -2.80 -19.98
N THR A 203 15.42 -2.46 -21.17
CA THR A 203 16.82 -2.78 -21.54
C THR A 203 17.71 -1.56 -21.39
N ARG A 204 18.57 -1.53 -20.36
CA ARG A 204 19.47 -0.40 -20.05
C ARG A 204 20.80 -0.46 -20.79
N GLN A 205 20.78 -0.75 -22.09
CA GLN A 205 21.98 -0.74 -22.93
C GLN A 205 22.11 0.58 -23.72
N ALA A 206 23.32 1.15 -23.78
CA ALA A 206 23.57 2.44 -24.45
C ALA A 206 23.11 2.48 -25.93
N ARG A 207 23.21 1.35 -26.65
CA ARG A 207 22.72 1.21 -28.04
C ARG A 207 21.20 1.31 -28.13
N VAL A 208 20.47 0.71 -27.18
CA VAL A 208 19.00 0.76 -27.10
C VAL A 208 18.53 2.18 -26.78
N THR A 209 19.11 2.80 -25.76
CA THR A 209 18.80 4.17 -25.38
C THR A 209 19.04 5.15 -26.55
N LYS A 210 20.08 4.92 -27.37
CA LYS A 210 20.34 5.72 -28.58
C LYS A 210 19.26 5.56 -29.64
N VAL A 211 18.74 4.34 -29.85
CA VAL A 211 17.67 4.08 -30.82
C VAL A 211 16.35 4.68 -30.33
N LEU A 212 16.00 4.49 -29.05
CA LEU A 212 14.83 5.14 -28.45
C LEU A 212 14.89 6.66 -28.55
N GLY A 213 16.06 7.27 -28.34
CA GLY A 213 16.25 8.71 -28.53
C GLY A 213 15.99 9.18 -29.96
N ARG A 214 16.30 8.37 -30.98
CA ARG A 214 15.93 8.65 -32.37
C ARG A 214 14.43 8.49 -32.63
N SER A 215 13.78 7.58 -31.91
CA SER A 215 12.34 7.32 -32.04
C SER A 215 11.47 8.45 -31.46
N LEU A 216 12.04 9.41 -30.71
CA LEU A 216 11.37 10.68 -30.37
C LEU A 216 11.03 11.53 -31.61
N GLN A 217 11.58 11.21 -32.78
CA GLN A 217 11.30 11.88 -34.05
C GLN A 217 10.49 10.96 -35.02
N ASP A 218 9.86 9.90 -34.52
CA ASP A 218 9.02 9.05 -35.36
C ASP A 218 7.80 9.85 -35.85
N PRO A 219 7.36 9.66 -37.12
CA PRO A 219 6.16 10.33 -37.63
C PRO A 219 4.90 9.98 -36.85
N ASP A 220 4.83 8.77 -36.27
CA ASP A 220 3.69 8.31 -35.50
C ASP A 220 3.77 8.74 -34.02
N PRO A 221 2.74 9.42 -33.47
CA PRO A 221 2.77 9.92 -32.10
C PRO A 221 2.81 8.80 -31.07
N GLU A 222 2.20 7.65 -31.34
CA GLU A 222 2.22 6.52 -30.41
C GLU A 222 3.63 5.94 -30.24
N VAL A 223 4.44 5.89 -31.31
CA VAL A 223 5.83 5.46 -31.24
C VAL A 223 6.66 6.49 -30.47
N ARG A 224 6.43 7.81 -30.67
CA ARG A 224 7.10 8.86 -29.89
C ARG A 224 6.76 8.74 -28.40
N ARG A 225 5.47 8.52 -28.07
CA ARG A 225 5.00 8.35 -26.68
C ARG A 225 5.70 7.15 -25.98
N GLU A 226 5.75 5.99 -26.63
CA GLU A 226 6.43 4.82 -26.08
C GLU A 226 7.94 5.05 -25.94
N ALA A 227 8.57 5.78 -26.86
CA ALA A 227 9.98 6.17 -26.74
C ALA A 227 10.23 7.07 -25.53
N VAL A 228 9.32 8.03 -25.24
CA VAL A 228 9.38 8.86 -24.05
C VAL A 228 9.29 8.02 -22.77
N HIS A 229 8.31 7.10 -22.70
CA HIS A 229 8.15 6.20 -21.55
C HIS A 229 9.37 5.30 -21.33
N ALA A 230 9.89 4.73 -22.42
CA ALA A 230 11.06 3.86 -22.37
C ALA A 230 12.32 4.60 -21.89
N LEU A 231 12.56 5.82 -22.38
CA LEU A 231 13.70 6.64 -21.94
C LEU A 231 13.59 7.05 -20.47
N ALA A 232 12.40 7.41 -20.01
CA ALA A 232 12.14 7.70 -18.60
C ALA A 232 12.41 6.49 -17.71
N GLY A 233 11.91 5.31 -18.08
CA GLY A 233 12.12 4.06 -17.34
C GLY A 233 13.59 3.60 -17.30
N GLN A 234 14.39 3.98 -18.29
CA GLN A 234 15.82 3.69 -18.33
C GLN A 234 16.68 4.69 -17.53
N ASN A 235 16.09 5.72 -16.93
CA ASN A 235 16.80 6.85 -16.29
C ASN A 235 17.86 7.47 -17.23
N ALA A 236 17.44 7.76 -18.46
CA ALA A 236 18.33 8.21 -19.52
C ALA A 236 18.58 9.73 -19.46
N ASP A 237 19.27 10.21 -18.43
CA ASP A 237 19.52 11.64 -18.15
C ASP A 237 20.06 12.40 -19.37
N ARG A 238 20.92 11.76 -20.15
CA ARG A 238 21.49 12.36 -21.39
C ARG A 238 20.43 12.74 -22.44
N TYR A 239 19.20 12.21 -22.34
CA TYR A 239 18.09 12.53 -23.23
C TYR A 239 17.11 13.53 -22.63
N LEU A 240 17.39 14.04 -21.44
CA LEU A 240 16.52 14.98 -20.75
C LEU A 240 16.23 16.22 -21.60
N SER A 241 17.23 16.78 -22.29
CA SER A 241 17.03 17.90 -23.23
C SER A 241 16.10 17.54 -24.39
N ALA A 242 16.18 16.32 -24.92
CA ALA A 242 15.28 15.86 -25.96
C ALA A 242 13.86 15.63 -25.43
N LEU A 243 13.72 15.12 -24.21
CA LEU A 243 12.41 14.95 -23.54
C LEU A 243 11.76 16.29 -23.18
N VAL A 244 12.56 17.30 -22.82
CA VAL A 244 12.08 18.68 -22.63
C VAL A 244 11.50 19.26 -23.93
N LEU A 245 12.06 18.95 -25.10
CA LEU A 245 11.49 19.35 -26.38
C LEU A 245 10.13 18.67 -26.65
N MET A 246 9.91 17.46 -26.12
CA MET A 246 8.62 16.75 -26.27
C MET A 246 7.49 17.38 -25.46
N LEU A 247 7.77 18.26 -24.51
CA LEU A 247 6.75 19.10 -23.84
C LEU A 247 5.98 19.99 -24.83
N ARG A 248 6.53 20.23 -26.01
CA ARG A 248 5.93 21.01 -27.12
C ARG A 248 5.56 20.13 -28.32
N ASP A 249 5.40 18.81 -28.14
CA ASP A 249 4.95 17.93 -29.22
C ASP A 249 3.55 18.33 -29.71
N GLN A 250 3.27 18.09 -30.98
CA GLN A 250 1.96 18.40 -31.57
C GLN A 250 0.84 17.56 -30.96
N ASN A 251 1.14 16.31 -30.55
CA ASN A 251 0.18 15.38 -29.95
C ASN A 251 0.11 15.56 -28.44
N GLY A 252 -1.10 15.67 -27.88
CA GLY A 252 -1.35 15.86 -26.44
C GLY A 252 -0.82 14.73 -25.56
N GLU A 253 -1.01 13.47 -25.98
CA GLU A 253 -0.57 12.31 -25.21
C GLU A 253 0.96 12.19 -25.12
N VAL A 254 1.67 12.66 -26.17
CA VAL A 254 3.14 12.75 -26.14
C VAL A 254 3.58 13.84 -25.16
N ARG A 255 2.89 15.00 -25.13
CA ARG A 255 3.19 16.05 -24.15
C ARG A 255 2.97 15.56 -22.72
N ASP A 256 1.85 14.85 -22.44
CA ASP A 256 1.54 14.30 -21.12
C ASP A 256 2.55 13.26 -20.67
N ALA A 257 3.00 12.41 -21.59
CA ALA A 257 4.09 11.46 -21.33
C ALA A 257 5.41 12.18 -21.02
N ALA A 258 5.72 13.24 -21.77
CA ALA A 258 6.92 14.06 -21.57
C ALA A 258 6.89 14.80 -20.21
N ILE A 259 5.75 15.32 -19.80
CA ILE A 259 5.53 15.92 -18.48
C ILE A 259 5.96 14.94 -17.37
N LYS A 260 5.44 13.73 -17.40
CA LYS A 260 5.76 12.69 -16.40
C LYS A 260 7.24 12.30 -16.44
N ALA A 261 7.79 12.14 -17.64
CA ALA A 261 9.18 11.75 -17.85
C ALA A 261 10.17 12.81 -17.33
N VAL A 262 9.95 14.10 -17.68
CA VAL A 262 10.80 15.22 -17.26
C VAL A 262 10.73 15.39 -15.73
N THR A 263 9.54 15.34 -15.13
CA THR A 263 9.37 15.43 -13.68
C THR A 263 10.12 14.30 -12.95
N HIS A 264 10.00 13.06 -13.43
CA HIS A 264 10.68 11.92 -12.84
C HIS A 264 12.21 12.04 -12.91
N LEU A 265 12.75 12.36 -14.09
CA LEU A 265 14.20 12.46 -14.28
C LEU A 265 14.80 13.68 -13.57
N ALA A 266 14.06 14.79 -13.50
CA ALA A 266 14.51 15.98 -12.79
C ALA A 266 14.67 15.72 -11.28
N GLN A 267 13.76 14.97 -10.67
CA GLN A 267 13.87 14.57 -9.26
C GLN A 267 15.12 13.69 -8.98
N GLN A 268 15.54 12.90 -9.97
CA GLN A 268 16.73 12.05 -9.84
C GLN A 268 18.04 12.79 -10.13
N ALA A 269 17.99 13.85 -10.92
CA ALA A 269 19.18 14.61 -11.34
C ALA A 269 19.78 15.51 -10.24
N ASN A 270 19.21 15.53 -9.02
CA ASN A 270 19.72 16.25 -7.83
C ASN A 270 20.19 17.68 -8.10
N GLY A 271 19.41 18.46 -8.87
CA GLY A 271 19.67 19.89 -9.03
C GLY A 271 20.86 20.29 -9.93
N SER A 272 21.11 19.52 -10.99
CA SER A 272 22.12 19.88 -12.01
C SER A 272 21.88 21.27 -12.60
N THR A 273 22.92 22.12 -12.65
CA THR A 273 22.88 23.43 -13.28
C THR A 273 22.52 23.39 -14.77
N ASP A 274 22.97 22.36 -15.48
CA ASP A 274 22.64 22.14 -16.89
C ASP A 274 21.12 21.93 -17.09
N LEU A 275 20.45 21.27 -16.16
CA LEU A 275 18.99 21.09 -16.18
C LEU A 275 18.27 22.43 -16.00
N GLN A 276 18.73 23.25 -15.05
CA GLN A 276 18.16 24.58 -14.82
C GLN A 276 18.25 25.44 -16.06
N GLU A 277 19.42 25.52 -16.72
CA GLU A 277 19.61 26.29 -17.96
C GLU A 277 18.68 25.84 -19.10
N MET A 278 18.38 24.53 -19.19
CA MET A 278 17.47 24.00 -20.21
C MET A 278 15.99 24.30 -19.92
N LEU A 279 15.60 24.36 -18.65
CA LEU A 279 14.20 24.54 -18.25
C LEU A 279 13.78 26.01 -18.17
N LEU A 280 14.69 26.94 -17.80
CA LEU A 280 14.39 28.36 -17.65
C LEU A 280 13.72 29.00 -18.89
N PRO A 281 14.13 28.72 -20.14
CA PRO A 281 13.48 29.30 -21.34
C PRO A 281 12.03 28.83 -21.55
N ILE A 282 11.60 27.74 -20.86
CA ILE A 282 10.27 27.14 -20.98
C ILE A 282 9.35 27.58 -19.82
N LEU A 283 9.91 28.28 -18.83
CA LEU A 283 9.17 28.74 -17.66
C LEU A 283 7.97 29.63 -18.01
N ASN A 284 8.04 30.34 -19.14
CA ASN A 284 6.95 31.17 -19.66
C ASN A 284 6.23 30.53 -20.87
N ASP A 285 6.08 29.21 -20.88
CA ASP A 285 5.34 28.52 -21.95
C ASP A 285 3.85 28.90 -21.93
N PRO A 286 3.18 29.03 -23.08
CA PRO A 286 1.75 29.35 -23.13
C PRO A 286 0.85 28.30 -22.46
N SER A 287 1.29 27.04 -22.40
CA SER A 287 0.57 25.92 -21.76
C SER A 287 0.79 25.90 -20.25
N SER A 288 -0.27 26.08 -19.46
CA SER A 288 -0.21 26.03 -17.99
C SER A 288 0.37 24.70 -17.45
N PRO A 289 -0.04 23.51 -17.93
CA PRO A 289 0.57 22.24 -17.47
C PRO A 289 2.07 22.15 -17.74
N VAL A 290 2.56 22.72 -18.87
CA VAL A 290 3.99 22.76 -19.17
C VAL A 290 4.71 23.67 -18.18
N ARG A 291 4.15 24.85 -17.87
CA ARG A 291 4.73 25.74 -16.85
C ARG A 291 4.81 25.06 -15.48
N ALA A 292 3.72 24.41 -15.03
CA ALA A 292 3.70 23.66 -13.76
C ALA A 292 4.80 22.60 -13.71
N THR A 293 4.93 21.80 -14.79
CA THR A 293 5.97 20.75 -14.89
C THR A 293 7.38 21.33 -14.80
N VAL A 294 7.64 22.41 -15.51
CA VAL A 294 8.95 23.08 -15.48
C VAL A 294 9.26 23.61 -14.07
N MET A 295 8.27 24.18 -13.38
CA MET A 295 8.43 24.65 -12.00
C MET A 295 8.73 23.49 -11.04
N TYR A 296 8.02 22.35 -11.14
CA TYR A 296 8.33 21.16 -10.34
C TYR A 296 9.73 20.59 -10.62
N ALA A 297 10.14 20.59 -11.89
CA ALA A 297 11.45 20.10 -12.29
C ALA A 297 12.61 21.03 -11.87
N LEU A 298 12.33 22.33 -11.68
CA LEU A 298 13.32 23.30 -11.20
C LEU A 298 13.55 23.27 -9.68
N MET A 299 12.58 22.75 -8.88
CA MET A 299 12.65 22.78 -7.41
C MET A 299 13.97 22.23 -6.83
N PRO A 300 14.49 21.07 -7.26
CA PRO A 300 15.75 20.56 -6.70
C PRO A 300 16.97 21.45 -7.04
N SER A 301 16.93 22.17 -8.16
CA SER A 301 18.06 22.99 -8.62
C SER A 301 18.12 24.36 -7.97
N VAL A 302 16.97 24.97 -7.68
CA VAL A 302 16.91 26.32 -7.11
C VAL A 302 17.39 26.40 -5.66
N GLN A 303 17.38 25.30 -4.93
CA GLN A 303 17.98 25.21 -3.59
C GLN A 303 19.50 25.46 -3.60
N HIS A 304 20.16 25.19 -4.71
CA HIS A 304 21.62 25.37 -4.88
C HIS A 304 21.99 26.58 -5.72
N ASN A 305 21.09 27.01 -6.59
CA ASN A 305 21.34 28.12 -7.52
C ASN A 305 20.05 28.93 -7.74
N SER A 306 19.82 29.96 -6.96
CA SER A 306 18.63 30.81 -6.99
C SER A 306 18.32 31.34 -8.40
N LEU A 307 17.03 31.56 -8.66
CA LEU A 307 16.54 32.13 -9.91
C LEU A 307 17.10 33.56 -10.11
N SER A 308 17.38 33.95 -11.36
CA SER A 308 17.62 35.35 -11.66
C SER A 308 16.35 36.20 -11.40
N HIS A 309 16.49 37.47 -11.14
CA HIS A 309 15.35 38.36 -10.87
C HIS A 309 14.26 38.29 -11.98
N GLU A 310 14.67 38.18 -13.25
CA GLU A 310 13.72 38.04 -14.38
C GLU A 310 12.88 36.75 -14.27
N HIS A 311 13.53 35.62 -14.04
CA HIS A 311 12.83 34.33 -13.89
C HIS A 311 12.00 34.28 -12.61
N TYR A 312 12.48 34.86 -11.51
CA TYR A 312 11.73 35.05 -10.28
C TYR A 312 10.41 35.78 -10.52
N GLN A 313 10.41 36.87 -11.26
CA GLN A 313 9.20 37.66 -11.60
C GLN A 313 8.22 36.84 -12.47
N ILE A 314 8.71 35.96 -13.35
CA ILE A 314 7.86 35.03 -14.11
C ILE A 314 7.17 34.04 -13.15
N VAL A 315 7.86 33.50 -12.15
CA VAL A 315 7.28 32.62 -11.16
C VAL A 315 6.26 33.35 -10.30
N VAL A 316 6.56 34.58 -9.83
CA VAL A 316 5.60 35.42 -9.10
C VAL A 316 4.33 35.64 -9.93
N SER A 317 4.45 36.00 -11.21
CA SER A 317 3.27 36.15 -12.07
C SER A 317 2.50 34.84 -12.27
N SER A 318 3.20 33.71 -12.35
CA SER A 318 2.59 32.39 -12.50
C SER A 318 1.86 31.91 -11.24
N SER A 319 2.16 32.48 -10.06
CA SER A 319 1.40 32.16 -8.85
C SER A 319 -0.06 32.66 -8.89
N PHE A 320 -0.35 33.62 -9.78
CA PHE A 320 -1.69 34.12 -10.06
C PHE A 320 -2.34 33.49 -11.30
N ASP A 321 -1.81 32.37 -11.79
CA ASP A 321 -2.36 31.63 -12.93
C ASP A 321 -3.77 31.14 -12.64
N SER A 322 -4.64 31.15 -13.65
CA SER A 322 -6.00 30.59 -13.54
C SER A 322 -6.01 29.07 -13.31
N ASN A 323 -4.95 28.37 -13.74
CA ASN A 323 -4.77 26.96 -13.45
C ASN A 323 -4.17 26.78 -12.05
N ALA A 324 -4.94 26.15 -11.16
CA ALA A 324 -4.59 25.96 -9.75
C ALA A 324 -3.29 25.16 -9.54
N GLU A 325 -2.98 24.21 -10.42
CA GLU A 325 -1.76 23.41 -10.35
C GLU A 325 -0.53 24.26 -10.66
N THR A 326 -0.62 25.12 -11.69
CA THR A 326 0.44 26.06 -12.03
C THR A 326 0.67 27.08 -10.93
N ALA A 327 -0.39 27.65 -10.37
CA ALA A 327 -0.30 28.60 -9.27
C ALA A 327 0.31 27.96 -8.01
N ALA A 328 -0.08 26.72 -7.68
CA ALA A 328 0.47 25.97 -6.56
C ALA A 328 1.95 25.61 -6.78
N ALA A 329 2.32 25.18 -8.00
CA ALA A 329 3.72 24.91 -8.35
C ALA A 329 4.58 26.16 -8.23
N ALA A 330 4.05 27.30 -8.64
CA ALA A 330 4.75 28.60 -8.48
C ALA A 330 4.95 28.96 -7.01
N CYS A 331 3.92 28.82 -6.16
CA CYS A 331 4.05 29.04 -4.72
C CYS A 331 5.13 28.16 -4.09
N ARG A 332 5.17 26.86 -4.47
CA ARG A 332 6.21 25.93 -3.98
C ARG A 332 7.61 26.34 -4.44
N LEU A 333 7.75 26.68 -5.72
CA LEU A 333 9.05 27.09 -6.28
C LEU A 333 9.57 28.36 -5.62
N LEU A 334 8.69 29.32 -5.31
CA LEU A 334 9.04 30.52 -4.54
C LEU A 334 9.58 30.17 -3.14
N GLY A 335 8.95 29.19 -2.46
CA GLY A 335 9.44 28.70 -1.17
C GLY A 335 10.78 27.99 -1.25
N GLU A 336 11.02 27.18 -2.29
CA GLU A 336 12.28 26.45 -2.51
C GLU A 336 13.42 27.41 -2.94
N ASN A 337 13.10 28.50 -3.64
CA ASN A 337 14.07 29.49 -4.07
C ASN A 337 14.69 30.31 -2.90
N GLY A 338 13.99 30.33 -1.76
CA GLY A 338 14.51 30.88 -0.51
C GLY A 338 14.58 32.41 -0.41
N GLU A 339 14.07 33.14 -1.41
CA GLU A 339 14.07 34.61 -1.38
C GLU A 339 12.94 35.15 -0.50
N LEU A 340 13.30 35.95 0.50
CA LEU A 340 12.36 36.51 1.48
C LEU A 340 11.32 37.47 0.88
N GLU A 341 11.59 38.05 -0.29
CA GLU A 341 10.64 38.88 -1.04
C GLU A 341 9.35 38.12 -1.40
N ALA A 342 9.43 36.77 -1.52
CA ALA A 342 8.29 35.92 -1.82
C ALA A 342 7.22 35.91 -0.70
N ILE A 343 7.58 36.24 0.53
CA ILE A 343 6.68 36.18 1.70
C ILE A 343 5.41 37.00 1.46
N THR A 344 5.49 38.19 0.91
CA THR A 344 4.33 39.06 0.66
C THR A 344 3.33 38.38 -0.28
N THR A 345 3.82 37.81 -1.40
CA THR A 345 3.00 37.10 -2.38
C THR A 345 2.39 35.81 -1.77
N LEU A 346 3.20 35.06 -1.01
CA LEU A 346 2.74 33.82 -0.36
C LEU A 346 1.69 34.11 0.72
N MET A 347 1.82 35.20 1.48
CA MET A 347 0.81 35.64 2.46
C MET A 347 -0.51 36.05 1.77
N GLU A 348 -0.43 36.71 0.62
CA GLU A 348 -1.61 37.07 -0.18
C GLU A 348 -2.38 35.81 -0.60
N HIS A 349 -1.67 34.79 -1.12
CA HIS A 349 -2.29 33.51 -1.48
C HIS A 349 -2.81 32.74 -0.26
N ALA A 350 -2.07 32.67 0.83
CA ALA A 350 -2.45 32.00 2.06
C ALA A 350 -3.71 32.61 2.70
N GLY A 351 -3.87 33.95 2.62
CA GLY A 351 -5.02 34.68 3.12
C GLY A 351 -6.22 34.76 2.18
N ASN A 352 -6.08 34.31 0.92
CA ASN A 352 -7.14 34.39 -0.08
C ASN A 352 -8.14 33.20 0.05
N TRP A 353 -9.21 33.40 0.82
CA TRP A 353 -10.23 32.39 1.10
C TRP A 353 -11.06 31.95 -0.12
N GLU A 354 -11.19 32.79 -1.13
CA GLU A 354 -11.86 32.49 -2.38
C GLU A 354 -10.95 31.68 -3.34
N GLY A 355 -9.64 31.71 -3.11
CA GLY A 355 -8.65 31.00 -3.91
C GLY A 355 -8.73 29.49 -3.79
N HIS A 356 -8.10 28.77 -4.72
CA HIS A 356 -8.11 27.30 -4.71
C HIS A 356 -7.34 26.74 -3.48
N PRO A 357 -7.89 25.74 -2.76
CA PRO A 357 -7.27 25.21 -1.53
C PRO A 357 -5.84 24.71 -1.69
N MET A 358 -5.50 24.14 -2.87
CA MET A 358 -4.15 23.67 -3.17
C MET A 358 -3.15 24.84 -3.15
N VAL A 359 -3.52 25.99 -3.70
CA VAL A 359 -2.67 27.19 -3.74
C VAL A 359 -2.45 27.73 -2.33
N ARG A 360 -3.54 27.83 -1.52
CA ARG A 360 -3.45 28.25 -0.12
C ARG A 360 -2.51 27.34 0.67
N ARG A 361 -2.72 26.02 0.56
CA ARG A 361 -1.90 25.01 1.24
C ARG A 361 -0.43 25.16 0.90
N ASP A 362 -0.11 25.29 -0.40
CA ASP A 362 1.27 25.30 -0.85
C ASP A 362 1.95 26.63 -0.56
N ALA A 363 1.21 27.73 -0.54
CA ALA A 363 1.70 29.02 -0.06
C ALA A 363 2.06 28.98 1.44
N ILE A 364 1.20 28.39 2.27
CA ILE A 364 1.43 28.21 3.71
C ILE A 364 2.70 27.38 3.97
N LEU A 365 2.84 26.23 3.30
CA LEU A 365 4.02 25.38 3.46
C LEU A 365 5.30 26.10 3.01
N SER A 366 5.21 26.94 1.98
CA SER A 366 6.33 27.75 1.48
C SER A 366 6.72 28.87 2.43
N ILE A 367 5.78 29.49 3.12
CA ILE A 367 6.07 30.41 4.24
C ILE A 367 6.90 29.69 5.32
N GLY A 368 6.52 28.47 5.66
CA GLY A 368 7.26 27.65 6.64
C GLY A 368 8.71 27.38 6.22
N ARG A 369 8.93 27.10 4.93
CA ARG A 369 10.29 26.87 4.39
C ARG A 369 11.17 28.13 4.43
N LEU A 370 10.59 29.30 4.21
CA LEU A 370 11.32 30.57 4.29
C LEU A 370 11.72 30.92 5.73
N GLY A 371 11.08 30.31 6.74
CA GLY A 371 11.50 30.35 8.14
C GLY A 371 11.38 31.71 8.84
N GLN A 372 10.78 32.72 8.22
CA GLN A 372 10.55 34.01 8.88
C GLN A 372 9.35 33.96 9.82
N VAL A 373 9.49 34.56 10.99
CA VAL A 373 8.43 34.71 12.01
C VAL A 373 8.15 36.19 12.25
N THR A 374 6.96 36.64 11.83
CA THR A 374 6.44 37.99 12.12
C THR A 374 5.01 37.87 12.63
N GLU A 375 4.53 38.89 13.33
CA GLU A 375 3.16 38.93 13.84
C GLU A 375 2.13 38.73 12.69
N ALA A 376 2.36 39.37 11.53
CA ALA A 376 1.49 39.22 10.37
C ALA A 376 1.46 37.80 9.79
N ILE A 377 2.62 37.10 9.77
CA ILE A 377 2.68 35.70 9.32
C ILE A 377 1.90 34.82 10.28
N VAL A 378 2.11 34.99 11.60
CA VAL A 378 1.39 34.21 12.61
C VAL A 378 -0.13 34.46 12.51
N GLU A 379 -0.57 35.71 12.28
CA GLU A 379 -1.98 36.04 12.08
C GLU A 379 -2.58 35.32 10.85
N VAL A 380 -1.90 35.31 9.71
CA VAL A 380 -2.32 34.59 8.49
C VAL A 380 -2.41 33.08 8.76
N LEU A 381 -1.40 32.50 9.42
CA LEU A 381 -1.40 31.09 9.76
C LEU A 381 -2.53 30.72 10.77
N MET A 382 -2.77 31.55 11.78
CA MET A 382 -3.86 31.36 12.73
C MET A 382 -5.22 31.39 12.03
N ASN A 383 -5.41 32.33 11.10
CA ASN A 383 -6.60 32.33 10.26
C ASN A 383 -6.73 31.06 9.42
N ALA A 384 -5.63 30.52 8.86
CA ALA A 384 -5.61 29.31 8.06
C ALA A 384 -5.87 28.02 8.90
N VAL A 385 -5.62 28.01 10.19
CA VAL A 385 -6.07 26.95 11.11
C VAL A 385 -7.59 26.81 11.12
N GLY A 386 -8.34 27.89 10.82
CA GLY A 386 -9.79 27.89 10.66
C GLY A 386 -10.30 27.62 9.23
N ASP A 387 -9.44 27.20 8.30
CA ASP A 387 -9.85 26.96 6.91
C ASP A 387 -10.87 25.81 6.80
N SER A 388 -11.79 25.92 5.86
CA SER A 388 -12.80 24.89 5.58
C SER A 388 -12.17 23.56 5.13
N GLN A 389 -10.97 23.61 4.51
CA GLN A 389 -10.28 22.45 3.97
C GLN A 389 -9.25 21.90 4.93
N GLN A 390 -9.37 20.60 5.27
CA GLN A 390 -8.48 19.91 6.21
C GLN A 390 -7.00 20.01 5.81
N ALA A 391 -6.68 19.90 4.51
CA ALA A 391 -5.31 20.00 4.02
C ALA A 391 -4.65 21.37 4.28
N VAL A 392 -5.45 22.44 4.26
CA VAL A 392 -4.97 23.81 4.57
C VAL A 392 -4.76 23.95 6.07
N ARG A 393 -5.69 23.46 6.90
CA ARG A 393 -5.54 23.45 8.37
C ARG A 393 -4.30 22.70 8.81
N LEU A 394 -4.08 21.51 8.25
CA LEU A 394 -2.89 20.70 8.53
C LEU A 394 -1.60 21.43 8.14
N ALA A 395 -1.57 22.05 6.97
CA ALA A 395 -0.43 22.84 6.51
C ALA A 395 -0.14 24.01 7.48
N ALA A 396 -1.17 24.72 7.94
CA ALA A 396 -1.02 25.83 8.88
C ALA A 396 -0.42 25.37 10.22
N LEU A 397 -0.94 24.29 10.80
CA LEU A 397 -0.44 23.72 12.06
C LEU A 397 1.01 23.21 11.90
N THR A 398 1.31 22.51 10.78
CA THR A 398 2.66 22.04 10.49
C THR A 398 3.66 23.20 10.34
N THR A 399 3.24 24.26 9.66
CA THR A 399 4.06 25.46 9.47
C THR A 399 4.31 26.18 10.80
N LEU A 400 3.28 26.39 11.62
CA LEU A 400 3.42 26.98 12.95
C LEU A 400 4.41 26.20 13.81
N MET A 401 4.36 24.86 13.76
CA MET A 401 5.30 24.03 14.50
C MET A 401 6.73 24.15 13.96
N SER A 402 6.91 24.21 12.63
CA SER A 402 8.23 24.32 12.02
C SER A 402 8.92 25.67 12.30
N LEU A 403 8.15 26.75 12.46
CA LEU A 403 8.67 28.09 12.74
C LEU A 403 9.22 28.25 14.17
N ASP A 404 8.85 27.39 15.12
CA ASP A 404 9.36 27.44 16.50
C ASP A 404 10.83 26.99 16.61
N THR A 405 11.38 26.34 15.59
CA THR A 405 12.79 25.91 15.56
C THR A 405 13.77 27.02 15.19
N TYR A 406 13.30 28.18 14.76
CA TYR A 406 14.11 29.33 14.40
C TYR A 406 14.08 30.40 15.50
N HIS A 407 15.26 30.67 16.09
CA HIS A 407 15.42 31.78 17.03
C HIS A 407 15.35 33.10 16.27
N VAL A 408 14.44 33.97 16.68
CA VAL A 408 14.45 35.38 16.23
C VAL A 408 15.66 36.06 16.88
N GLU A 409 16.72 36.35 16.13
CA GLU A 409 17.78 37.26 16.58
C GLU A 409 17.16 38.66 16.78
N ALA A 410 17.04 39.05 18.03
CA ALA A 410 16.52 40.37 18.39
C ALA A 410 17.51 41.44 17.91
N ASP A 411 17.03 42.37 17.09
CA ASP A 411 17.76 43.60 16.73
C ASP A 411 18.08 44.39 18.02
N GLU A 412 19.37 44.54 18.33
CA GLU A 412 19.84 45.12 19.60
C GLU A 412 19.47 46.60 19.82
N SER A 413 18.69 47.24 18.94
CA SER A 413 18.47 48.70 18.94
C SER A 413 17.17 49.22 19.57
N SER A 414 16.24 48.39 20.06
CA SER A 414 14.98 48.83 20.65
C SER A 414 14.67 48.13 21.97
N GLN A 415 14.26 48.91 22.98
CA GLN A 415 13.93 48.45 24.37
C GLN A 415 12.93 47.27 24.36
N PRO A 416 13.13 46.26 25.22
CA PRO A 416 12.41 44.99 25.16
C PRO A 416 11.00 45.12 25.74
N LYS A 417 10.00 45.20 24.88
CA LYS A 417 8.73 44.53 25.14
C LYS A 417 8.72 43.28 24.20
N GLN A 418 9.56 42.34 24.54
CA GLN A 418 9.58 41.04 23.88
C GLN A 418 8.42 40.22 24.39
N THR A 419 7.31 40.28 23.70
CA THR A 419 6.38 39.13 23.64
C THR A 419 7.01 38.16 22.69
N THR A 420 7.75 37.20 23.19
CA THR A 420 8.30 36.10 22.39
C THR A 420 7.10 35.28 21.92
N ILE A 421 6.72 35.46 20.66
CA ILE A 421 5.68 34.62 20.04
C ILE A 421 6.33 33.25 19.83
N ARG A 422 5.86 32.24 20.55
CA ARG A 422 6.26 30.84 20.36
C ARG A 422 5.17 30.16 19.53
N PRO A 423 5.35 29.97 18.21
CA PRO A 423 4.35 29.35 17.36
C PRO A 423 3.95 27.93 17.82
N LEU A 424 4.87 27.17 18.43
CA LEU A 424 4.57 25.88 19.05
C LEU A 424 3.50 25.99 20.13
N SER A 425 3.50 27.04 20.96
CA SER A 425 2.48 27.25 22.01
C SER A 425 1.07 27.37 21.41
N ILE A 426 0.95 27.89 20.19
CA ILE A 426 -0.32 27.99 19.47
C ILE A 426 -0.85 26.59 19.10
N VAL A 427 0.03 25.68 18.65
CA VAL A 427 -0.37 24.30 18.35
C VAL A 427 -0.78 23.57 19.65
N ILE A 428 -0.05 23.80 20.74
CA ILE A 428 -0.39 23.30 22.09
C ILE A 428 -1.76 23.81 22.52
N ASP A 429 -2.01 25.11 22.41
CA ASP A 429 -3.29 25.74 22.74
C ASP A 429 -4.42 25.21 21.84
N ALA A 430 -4.15 24.91 20.59
CA ALA A 430 -5.09 24.28 19.68
C ALA A 430 -5.49 22.87 20.16
N VAL A 431 -4.55 22.04 20.57
CA VAL A 431 -4.81 20.70 21.13
C VAL A 431 -5.60 20.77 22.42
N GLN A 432 -5.28 21.73 23.28
CA GLN A 432 -5.96 21.96 24.55
C GLN A 432 -7.36 22.58 24.38
N GLY A 433 -7.72 23.01 23.16
CA GLY A 433 -9.00 23.66 22.87
C GLY A 433 -9.10 25.08 23.40
N SER A 434 -7.96 25.75 23.63
CA SER A 434 -7.88 27.12 24.11
C SER A 434 -8.01 28.16 23.01
N ILE A 435 -7.78 27.76 21.77
CA ILE A 435 -7.91 28.64 20.59
C ILE A 435 -9.39 28.73 20.17
N ARG A 436 -9.92 29.94 20.12
CA ARG A 436 -11.17 30.23 19.45
C ARG A 436 -10.87 30.48 17.98
N VAL A 437 -11.07 29.45 17.14
CA VAL A 437 -11.05 29.64 15.68
C VAL A 437 -12.28 30.45 15.30
N PRO A 438 -12.17 31.59 14.58
CA PRO A 438 -13.34 32.33 14.15
C PRO A 438 -14.17 31.45 13.19
N ASP A 439 -15.37 31.09 13.61
CA ASP A 439 -16.32 30.40 12.72
C ASP A 439 -16.85 31.40 11.69
N LYS A 440 -16.22 31.46 10.52
CA LYS A 440 -16.59 32.35 9.42
C LYS A 440 -17.93 31.95 8.78
N ASN A 441 -18.46 30.76 9.03
CA ASN A 441 -19.81 30.40 8.64
C ASN A 441 -20.88 31.03 9.57
N ALA A 442 -20.52 31.37 10.81
CA ALA A 442 -21.43 32.07 11.72
C ALA A 442 -21.72 33.49 11.27
N THR A 443 -20.75 34.21 10.68
CA THR A 443 -20.96 35.59 10.21
C THR A 443 -21.86 35.68 8.98
N VAL A 444 -21.95 34.62 8.16
CA VAL A 444 -22.86 34.56 7.02
C VAL A 444 -24.30 34.29 7.50
N ASN A 445 -24.48 33.48 8.54
CA ASN A 445 -25.82 33.23 9.13
C ASN A 445 -26.32 34.40 9.97
N GLU A 446 -25.48 35.13 10.72
CA GLU A 446 -25.90 36.33 11.45
C GLU A 446 -26.30 37.48 10.52
N GLN A 447 -25.67 37.64 9.37
CA GLN A 447 -26.09 38.65 8.36
C GLN A 447 -27.39 38.25 7.62
N VAL A 448 -27.74 36.95 7.57
CA VAL A 448 -29.01 36.47 7.02
C VAL A 448 -30.11 36.59 8.05
N GLU A 449 -29.86 36.42 9.37
CA GLU A 449 -30.87 36.59 10.40
C GLU A 449 -31.15 38.07 10.73
N ASP A 450 -30.17 38.98 10.65
CA ASP A 450 -30.41 40.42 10.87
C ASP A 450 -31.08 41.13 9.66
N GLY A 451 -31.07 40.51 8.47
CA GLY A 451 -31.78 40.99 7.27
C GLY A 451 -33.25 40.59 7.21
N MET A 452 -33.75 39.75 8.12
CA MET A 452 -35.17 39.29 8.14
C MET A 452 -36.03 39.84 9.31
N LYS A 453 -35.70 40.99 9.85
CA LYS A 453 -36.66 41.71 10.67
C LYS A 453 -37.64 42.44 9.74
N GLN A 454 -38.74 41.78 9.41
CA GLN A 454 -39.87 42.38 8.72
C GLN A 454 -40.63 43.38 9.67
N PRO A 455 -41.11 44.53 9.16
CA PRO A 455 -41.99 45.40 9.94
C PRO A 455 -43.34 44.73 10.15
N GLU A 456 -43.87 44.88 11.37
CA GLU A 456 -45.23 44.49 11.72
C GLU A 456 -46.27 45.17 10.77
N VAL A 457 -47.01 44.36 10.02
CA VAL A 457 -48.21 44.81 9.32
C VAL A 457 -49.36 44.00 9.88
N SER A 458 -50.34 44.76 10.37
CA SER A 458 -51.62 44.36 10.94
C SER A 458 -52.42 43.44 10.05
N GLU A 459 -53.11 42.51 10.71
CA GLU A 459 -54.15 41.64 10.15
C GLU A 459 -55.23 42.41 9.41
N THR A 460 -55.57 42.07 8.16
CA THR A 460 -56.91 41.99 7.64
C THR A 460 -57.04 41.19 6.35
N GLU A 461 -57.87 40.16 6.45
CA GLU A 461 -58.76 39.55 5.41
C GLU A 461 -58.23 39.05 4.07
N VAL A 462 -58.29 37.79 3.86
CA VAL A 462 -59.30 36.84 3.38
C VAL A 462 -59.18 36.43 1.90
N GLN A 463 -59.21 35.13 1.71
CA GLN A 463 -59.75 34.31 0.59
C GLN A 463 -59.07 34.36 -0.80
N ASN A 464 -58.44 33.28 -1.16
CA ASN A 464 -58.88 32.30 -2.18
C ASN A 464 -57.69 31.41 -2.65
N GLY A 465 -57.98 30.15 -2.61
CA GLY A 465 -56.99 29.10 -2.91
C GLY A 465 -56.66 28.99 -4.40
N VAL A 466 -55.41 28.60 -4.67
CA VAL A 466 -55.02 27.73 -5.78
C VAL A 466 -53.87 26.85 -5.26
N VAL A 467 -54.12 25.56 -5.25
CA VAL A 467 -53.14 24.53 -5.05
C VAL A 467 -52.31 24.38 -6.33
N VAL A 468 -51.01 24.54 -6.24
CA VAL A 468 -50.09 24.10 -7.30
C VAL A 468 -49.14 23.08 -6.67
N GLU A 469 -49.34 21.83 -7.05
CA GLU A 469 -48.42 20.73 -6.82
C GLU A 469 -47.12 21.00 -7.57
N PHE A 470 -45.97 20.93 -6.88
CA PHE A 470 -44.66 20.86 -7.51
C PHE A 470 -44.21 19.42 -7.58
N ASP A 471 -44.15 18.91 -8.80
CA ASP A 471 -43.57 17.64 -9.18
C ASP A 471 -42.02 17.70 -9.06
N THR A 472 -41.49 16.80 -8.28
CA THR A 472 -40.03 16.60 -8.11
C THR A 472 -39.56 15.48 -9.02
N SER A 473 -39.27 15.78 -10.27
CA SER A 473 -38.46 14.93 -11.14
C SER A 473 -37.89 15.75 -12.29
N LEU A 474 -36.54 15.78 -12.35
CA LEU A 474 -35.66 15.99 -13.51
C LEU A 474 -34.36 16.64 -12.99
N GLY A 475 -33.17 16.03 -12.96
CA GLY A 475 -32.51 15.51 -14.17
C GLY A 475 -31.51 16.56 -14.66
N ASN A 476 -30.24 16.35 -14.29
CA ASN A 476 -29.08 17.14 -14.74
C ASN A 476 -29.08 17.29 -16.26
N THR A 477 -29.02 18.51 -16.75
CA THR A 477 -28.48 18.83 -18.08
C THR A 477 -27.61 20.07 -17.97
N PHE A 478 -26.33 19.88 -18.19
CA PHE A 478 -25.40 20.95 -18.51
C PHE A 478 -25.75 21.54 -19.85
N THR A 479 -25.98 22.84 -19.93
CA THR A 479 -25.93 23.58 -21.17
C THR A 479 -24.74 24.49 -21.17
N ASP A 480 -23.82 24.15 -22.04
CA ASP A 480 -22.66 24.97 -22.42
C ASP A 480 -23.15 25.96 -23.50
N SER A 481 -22.93 27.25 -23.28
CA SER A 481 -23.16 28.30 -24.26
C SER A 481 -21.89 29.14 -24.36
N SER A 482 -21.00 28.79 -25.28
CA SER A 482 -20.06 29.73 -25.87
C SER A 482 -20.00 29.50 -27.37
N ALA A 483 -20.47 30.49 -28.10
CA ALA A 483 -20.40 30.57 -29.55
C ALA A 483 -18.99 30.89 -29.98
N ASP A 484 -18.44 30.12 -30.91
CA ASP A 484 -17.26 30.46 -31.68
C ASP A 484 -17.51 30.23 -33.18
N PRO A 485 -16.87 30.97 -34.08
CA PRO A 485 -17.32 31.17 -35.44
C PRO A 485 -16.83 30.13 -36.44
N GLU A 486 -17.61 29.98 -37.45
CA GLU A 486 -17.51 29.24 -38.71
C GLU A 486 -16.12 28.81 -39.22
N LEU A 487 -15.95 27.52 -39.44
CA LEU A 487 -14.97 26.91 -40.37
C LEU A 487 -15.71 26.07 -41.44
N PRO A 488 -15.18 25.98 -42.68
CA PRO A 488 -15.98 25.59 -43.85
C PRO A 488 -16.10 24.09 -44.06
N ASN A 489 -17.20 23.69 -44.67
CA ASN A 489 -17.65 22.42 -45.23
C ASN A 489 -16.60 21.35 -45.54
N GLN A 490 -16.77 20.16 -44.94
CA GLN A 490 -16.30 18.87 -45.49
C GLN A 490 -17.51 18.02 -45.92
N PRO A 491 -17.35 17.16 -46.94
CA PRO A 491 -18.48 16.52 -47.66
C PRO A 491 -19.09 15.34 -46.90
N SER A 492 -20.40 15.22 -47.03
CA SER A 492 -21.27 14.18 -46.51
C SER A 492 -20.90 12.79 -47.00
N VAL A 493 -20.83 11.83 -46.06
CA VAL A 493 -20.76 10.38 -46.35
C VAL A 493 -22.13 9.82 -46.66
N PRO A 494 -22.31 8.93 -47.66
CA PRO A 494 -23.63 8.44 -48.07
C PRO A 494 -24.25 7.46 -47.03
N GLN A 495 -25.58 7.55 -46.97
CA GLN A 495 -26.48 6.91 -45.98
C GLN A 495 -26.81 5.43 -46.31
N GLU A 496 -25.97 4.68 -46.96
CA GLU A 496 -26.22 3.30 -47.40
C GLU A 496 -25.56 2.17 -46.59
N ILE A 497 -24.94 2.44 -45.41
CA ILE A 497 -24.31 1.39 -44.61
C ILE A 497 -25.02 1.15 -43.27
N ALA A 498 -26.13 1.81 -42.99
CA ALA A 498 -26.84 1.70 -41.70
C ALA A 498 -27.87 0.56 -41.59
N ASP A 499 -28.12 -0.22 -42.65
CA ASP A 499 -29.23 -1.18 -42.69
C ASP A 499 -28.86 -2.68 -42.72
N THR A 500 -27.65 -3.08 -42.33
CA THR A 500 -27.27 -4.49 -42.40
C THR A 500 -26.65 -5.05 -41.13
N ILE A 501 -27.24 -4.79 -39.95
CA ILE A 501 -27.01 -5.65 -38.77
C ILE A 501 -28.32 -5.79 -38.00
N LYS A 502 -29.07 -6.86 -38.31
CA LYS A 502 -30.17 -7.34 -37.47
C LYS A 502 -29.57 -8.21 -36.37
N LEU A 503 -29.68 -7.76 -35.11
CA LEU A 503 -29.49 -8.60 -33.94
C LEU A 503 -30.76 -9.44 -33.68
N PRO A 504 -30.67 -10.72 -33.30
CA PRO A 504 -31.82 -11.54 -32.99
C PRO A 504 -32.47 -11.16 -31.67
N ASP A 505 -33.82 -11.15 -31.66
CA ASP A 505 -34.66 -10.88 -30.53
C ASP A 505 -34.49 -11.92 -29.41
N ILE A 506 -34.12 -11.46 -28.22
CA ILE A 506 -34.16 -12.28 -26.98
C ILE A 506 -35.52 -12.02 -26.33
N PRO A 507 -36.34 -13.07 -26.03
CA PRO A 507 -37.63 -12.88 -25.38
C PRO A 507 -37.46 -12.48 -23.91
N ALA A 508 -38.11 -11.39 -23.55
CA ALA A 508 -38.24 -10.93 -22.18
C ALA A 508 -39.12 -11.91 -21.38
N GLN A 509 -38.52 -12.68 -20.48
CA GLN A 509 -39.23 -13.34 -19.40
C GLN A 509 -39.29 -12.39 -18.21
N ILE A 510 -40.50 -12.07 -17.84
CA ILE A 510 -40.93 -11.30 -16.68
C ILE A 510 -40.53 -12.08 -15.42
N VAL A 511 -39.63 -11.49 -14.61
CA VAL A 511 -39.47 -11.89 -13.22
C VAL A 511 -40.26 -10.86 -12.37
N GLU A 512 -41.41 -11.26 -11.90
CA GLU A 512 -42.18 -10.51 -10.93
C GLU A 512 -41.38 -10.26 -9.66
N ALA A 513 -41.24 -8.99 -9.30
CA ALA A 513 -40.68 -8.57 -8.03
C ALA A 513 -41.66 -8.96 -6.91
N GLY A 514 -41.25 -9.93 -6.09
CA GLY A 514 -41.95 -10.24 -4.83
C GLY A 514 -41.76 -9.09 -3.85
N GLU A 515 -42.90 -8.59 -3.38
CA GLU A 515 -43.04 -7.60 -2.33
C GLU A 515 -42.31 -8.07 -1.05
N VAL A 516 -41.32 -7.29 -0.63
CA VAL A 516 -40.71 -7.46 0.72
C VAL A 516 -41.65 -6.73 1.71
N SER A 517 -42.38 -7.53 2.47
CA SER A 517 -43.22 -7.07 3.56
C SER A 517 -42.39 -6.46 4.71
N PRO A 518 -42.82 -5.34 5.30
CA PRO A 518 -42.13 -4.72 6.44
C PRO A 518 -42.56 -5.41 7.74
N ALA A 519 -41.86 -6.49 8.13
CA ALA A 519 -42.06 -7.20 9.39
C ALA A 519 -40.73 -7.47 10.10
N MET A 520 -39.98 -6.43 10.42
CA MET A 520 -38.84 -6.50 11.32
C MET A 520 -38.75 -5.26 12.24
N SER A 521 -39.85 -4.87 12.83
CA SER A 521 -39.85 -3.81 13.85
C SER A 521 -40.60 -4.19 15.14
N THR A 522 -40.87 -5.46 15.38
CA THR A 522 -41.57 -5.90 16.61
C THR A 522 -40.87 -7.03 17.38
N LEU A 523 -39.58 -7.31 17.12
CA LEU A 523 -38.82 -8.30 17.87
C LEU A 523 -37.86 -7.73 18.93
N ASP A 524 -37.71 -6.41 19.02
CA ASP A 524 -36.85 -5.75 20.03
C ASP A 524 -37.59 -5.34 21.33
N ALA A 525 -38.86 -5.66 21.47
CA ALA A 525 -39.66 -5.25 22.65
C ALA A 525 -40.13 -6.41 23.58
N ILE A 526 -39.76 -7.67 23.33
CA ILE A 526 -40.23 -8.80 24.16
C ILE A 526 -39.08 -9.64 24.77
N ALA A 527 -37.84 -9.17 24.72
CA ALA A 527 -36.71 -9.95 25.22
C ALA A 527 -36.05 -9.43 26.51
N MET A 528 -36.76 -8.63 27.33
CA MET A 528 -36.16 -8.11 28.55
C MET A 528 -36.83 -8.51 29.88
N ASP A 529 -37.80 -9.42 29.90
CA ASP A 529 -38.46 -9.72 31.16
C ASP A 529 -38.57 -11.23 31.56
N ASN A 530 -37.81 -12.17 30.98
CA ASN A 530 -37.90 -13.56 31.41
C ASN A 530 -36.62 -14.39 31.23
N VAL A 531 -35.46 -13.93 31.65
CA VAL A 531 -34.21 -14.72 31.62
C VAL A 531 -33.63 -15.03 33.02
N ASP A 532 -34.21 -14.52 34.09
CA ASP A 532 -33.67 -14.71 35.44
C ASP A 532 -34.12 -16.00 36.17
N SER A 533 -34.80 -16.92 35.49
CA SER A 533 -35.28 -18.13 36.20
C SER A 533 -34.87 -19.48 35.58
N MET A 534 -33.88 -19.50 34.65
CA MET A 534 -33.48 -20.77 34.02
C MET A 534 -32.03 -21.21 34.16
N PHE A 535 -31.23 -20.54 34.95
CA PHE A 535 -29.81 -20.89 35.15
C PHE A 535 -29.42 -21.07 36.63
N ASP A 536 -30.25 -21.81 37.40
CA ASP A 536 -29.80 -22.40 38.65
C ASP A 536 -29.43 -23.90 38.39
N GLN A 537 -28.33 -24.08 37.64
CA GLN A 537 -27.55 -25.32 37.70
C GLN A 537 -26.12 -24.93 38.06
N GLU A 538 -25.69 -25.44 39.20
CA GLU A 538 -24.34 -25.26 39.77
C GLU A 538 -23.29 -25.49 38.70
N LYS A 539 -22.67 -24.35 38.22
CA LYS A 539 -21.41 -24.42 37.49
C LYS A 539 -20.34 -24.93 38.45
N PRO A 540 -19.47 -25.87 38.04
CA PRO A 540 -18.32 -26.24 38.85
C PRO A 540 -17.53 -24.97 39.13
N GLN A 541 -17.21 -24.73 40.38
CA GLN A 541 -16.35 -23.65 40.84
C GLN A 541 -15.02 -23.80 40.09
N ARG A 542 -14.81 -22.99 39.04
CA ARG A 542 -13.49 -22.75 38.50
C ARG A 542 -12.72 -22.05 39.62
N GLU A 543 -11.67 -22.69 40.10
CA GLU A 543 -10.69 -22.05 40.94
C GLU A 543 -10.27 -20.76 40.25
N VAL A 544 -10.58 -19.62 40.88
CA VAL A 544 -10.13 -18.30 40.39
C VAL A 544 -8.61 -18.37 40.47
N PRO A 545 -7.88 -18.26 39.35
CA PRO A 545 -6.43 -18.29 39.40
C PRO A 545 -5.97 -17.16 40.33
N GLU A 546 -5.08 -17.47 41.29
CA GLU A 546 -4.48 -16.46 42.12
C GLU A 546 -3.86 -15.37 41.27
N ILE A 547 -4.45 -14.18 41.36
CA ILE A 547 -3.95 -12.98 40.66
C ILE A 547 -2.58 -12.67 41.28
N ASP A 548 -1.52 -12.69 40.47
CA ASP A 548 -0.19 -12.33 40.93
C ASP A 548 -0.16 -10.86 41.45
N GLU A 549 0.80 -10.57 42.34
CA GLU A 549 0.90 -9.28 42.99
C GLU A 549 1.05 -8.11 42.01
N ALA A 550 1.78 -8.31 40.89
CA ALA A 550 1.98 -7.32 39.85
C ALA A 550 0.68 -7.02 39.08
N THR A 551 -0.16 -8.04 38.81
CA THR A 551 -1.48 -7.88 38.19
C THR A 551 -2.44 -7.16 39.13
N ARG A 552 -2.36 -7.41 40.45
CA ARG A 552 -3.20 -6.71 41.44
C ARG A 552 -2.81 -5.21 41.53
N GLU A 553 -1.52 -4.88 41.67
CA GLU A 553 -1.04 -3.50 41.63
C GLU A 553 -1.48 -2.78 40.33
N TYR A 554 -1.39 -3.46 39.19
CA TYR A 554 -1.88 -2.91 37.93
C TYR A 554 -3.37 -2.58 37.95
N LEU A 555 -4.22 -3.48 38.43
CA LEU A 555 -5.67 -3.26 38.50
C LEU A 555 -6.02 -2.08 39.45
N ASP A 556 -5.32 -1.96 40.59
CA ASP A 556 -5.51 -0.85 41.51
C ASP A 556 -5.14 0.51 40.88
N VAL A 557 -4.04 0.57 40.09
CA VAL A 557 -3.64 1.77 39.36
C VAL A 557 -4.66 2.11 38.25
N VAL A 558 -5.18 1.12 37.54
CA VAL A 558 -6.20 1.31 36.50
C VAL A 558 -7.49 1.87 37.11
N GLU A 559 -7.93 1.36 38.27
CA GLU A 559 -9.15 1.85 38.91
C GLU A 559 -9.00 3.28 39.45
N ALA A 560 -7.85 3.61 40.06
CA ALA A 560 -7.56 4.96 40.50
C ALA A 560 -7.55 5.96 39.35
N ASN A 561 -6.90 5.61 38.24
CA ASN A 561 -6.84 6.46 37.05
C ASN A 561 -8.20 6.59 36.35
N LYS A 562 -9.06 5.54 36.35
CA LYS A 562 -10.45 5.64 35.84
C LYS A 562 -11.26 6.71 36.53
N ALA A 563 -11.14 6.78 37.86
CA ALA A 563 -11.84 7.78 38.67
C ALA A 563 -11.38 9.21 38.30
N GLU A 564 -10.06 9.40 38.17
CA GLU A 564 -9.47 10.70 37.80
C GLU A 564 -9.83 11.11 36.36
N MET A 565 -9.80 10.18 35.39
CA MET A 565 -10.25 10.46 34.03
C MET A 565 -11.73 10.84 33.96
N LYS A 566 -12.60 10.14 34.71
CA LYS A 566 -14.01 10.50 34.79
C LYS A 566 -14.21 11.94 35.34
N ARG A 567 -13.34 12.36 36.26
CA ARG A 567 -13.33 13.70 36.83
C ARG A 567 -12.88 14.75 35.81
N ILE A 568 -11.79 14.48 35.08
CA ILE A 568 -11.26 15.34 34.01
C ILE A 568 -12.28 15.49 32.87
N ARG A 569 -12.89 14.39 32.41
CA ARG A 569 -13.96 14.41 31.36
C ARG A 569 -15.18 15.22 31.80
N ALA A 570 -15.57 15.16 33.06
CA ALA A 570 -16.71 15.93 33.56
C ALA A 570 -16.43 17.44 33.70
N SER A 571 -15.17 17.85 33.81
CA SER A 571 -14.75 19.23 33.97
C SER A 571 -14.52 19.99 32.66
N LYS A 572 -14.31 19.27 31.51
CA LYS A 572 -14.03 19.88 30.19
C LYS A 572 -15.33 20.32 29.51
N ARG A 573 -15.42 21.60 29.17
CA ARG A 573 -16.43 22.13 28.26
C ARG A 573 -16.08 21.71 26.83
N MET A 574 -17.06 21.21 26.07
CA MET A 574 -16.93 20.95 24.62
C MET A 574 -16.46 22.21 23.89
N THR A 575 -15.40 22.11 23.15
CA THR A 575 -14.91 23.11 22.20
C THR A 575 -15.34 22.74 20.79
N PRO A 576 -15.74 23.71 19.94
CA PRO A 576 -16.42 23.43 18.68
C PRO A 576 -15.55 22.80 17.58
N ASP A 577 -14.22 22.74 17.72
CA ASP A 577 -13.37 22.28 16.63
C ASP A 577 -12.54 21.05 16.99
N GLN A 578 -13.21 19.89 16.98
CA GLN A 578 -12.61 18.57 17.19
C GLN A 578 -11.50 18.27 16.17
N ASP A 579 -11.66 18.75 14.94
CA ASP A 579 -10.74 18.45 13.85
C ASP A 579 -9.39 19.18 14.02
N VAL A 580 -9.41 20.42 14.49
CA VAL A 580 -8.21 21.20 14.78
C VAL A 580 -7.42 20.57 15.94
N ARG A 581 -8.11 20.16 17.00
CA ARG A 581 -7.48 19.46 18.13
C ARG A 581 -6.85 18.14 17.73
N ARG A 582 -7.55 17.36 16.89
CA ARG A 582 -7.07 16.11 16.35
C ARG A 582 -5.83 16.30 15.50
N LEU A 583 -5.89 17.24 14.53
CA LEU A 583 -4.75 17.56 13.68
C LEU A 583 -3.56 18.13 14.47
N GLY A 584 -3.84 18.96 15.48
CA GLY A 584 -2.83 19.47 16.40
C GLY A 584 -2.11 18.35 17.14
N ALA A 585 -2.84 17.38 17.71
CA ALA A 585 -2.26 16.21 18.37
C ALA A 585 -1.35 15.41 17.43
N ARG A 586 -1.78 15.19 16.20
CA ARG A 586 -0.98 14.52 15.16
C ARG A 586 0.30 15.29 14.84
N VAL A 587 0.21 16.60 14.68
CA VAL A 587 1.37 17.45 14.34
C VAL A 587 2.36 17.50 15.52
N LEU A 588 1.88 17.59 16.77
CA LEU A 588 2.74 17.53 17.96
C LEU A 588 3.55 16.22 18.05
N GLY A 589 3.07 15.13 17.49
CA GLY A 589 3.84 13.88 17.39
C GLY A 589 5.20 14.03 16.69
N ALA A 590 5.37 15.05 15.84
CA ALA A 590 6.64 15.36 15.19
C ALA A 590 7.54 16.29 16.06
N ALA A 591 7.02 16.95 17.09
CA ALA A 591 7.79 17.81 17.98
C ALA A 591 8.75 16.98 18.86
N ASN A 592 9.84 17.60 19.32
CA ASN A 592 10.76 16.99 20.28
C ASN A 592 10.88 17.87 21.52
N ASP A 593 9.73 18.33 22.02
CA ASP A 593 9.60 19.29 23.12
C ASP A 593 8.79 18.68 24.27
N ASP A 594 9.18 18.99 25.51
CA ASP A 594 8.55 18.47 26.73
C ASP A 594 7.13 19.02 26.94
N GLU A 595 6.87 20.28 26.53
CA GLU A 595 5.54 20.90 26.62
C GLU A 595 4.56 20.19 25.63
N ALA A 596 5.05 19.76 24.46
CA ALA A 596 4.26 18.98 23.50
C ALA A 596 3.86 17.60 24.10
N ILE A 597 4.78 16.95 24.84
CA ILE A 597 4.49 15.68 25.53
C ILE A 597 3.39 15.90 26.58
N ASP A 598 3.47 16.95 27.41
CA ASP A 598 2.45 17.26 28.40
C ASP A 598 1.08 17.51 27.76
N ALA A 599 1.05 18.24 26.63
CA ALA A 599 -0.18 18.49 25.89
C ALA A 599 -0.80 17.19 25.33
N LEU A 600 0.03 16.28 24.82
CA LEU A 600 -0.41 14.97 24.31
C LEU A 600 -0.90 14.06 25.46
N ILE A 601 -0.24 14.06 26.62
CA ILE A 601 -0.73 13.35 27.82
C ILE A 601 -2.10 13.87 28.25
N MET A 602 -2.31 15.18 28.21
CA MET A 602 -3.64 15.75 28.44
C MET A 602 -4.66 15.31 27.39
N ALA A 603 -4.26 15.30 26.11
CA ALA A 603 -5.12 14.89 25.01
C ALA A 603 -5.50 13.39 25.06
N LEU A 604 -4.70 12.52 25.69
CA LEU A 604 -5.08 11.13 25.98
C LEU A 604 -6.34 11.03 26.86
N ASN A 605 -6.70 12.08 27.58
CA ASN A 605 -7.89 12.15 28.44
C ASN A 605 -9.02 13.00 27.82
N ASP A 606 -8.92 13.35 26.54
CA ASP A 606 -9.94 14.14 25.85
C ASP A 606 -11.30 13.41 25.83
N GLN A 607 -12.38 14.18 25.66
CA GLN A 607 -13.73 13.61 25.53
C GLN A 607 -13.92 12.87 24.20
N ASP A 608 -13.22 13.32 23.14
CA ASP A 608 -13.32 12.77 21.79
C ASP A 608 -12.38 11.58 21.60
N ASP A 609 -12.92 10.47 21.12
CA ASP A 609 -12.19 9.21 20.94
C ASP A 609 -11.08 9.33 19.89
N LEU A 610 -11.33 10.11 18.81
CA LEU A 610 -10.34 10.30 17.73
C LEU A 610 -9.15 11.13 18.23
N ILE A 611 -9.37 12.11 19.10
CA ILE A 611 -8.28 12.92 19.68
C ILE A 611 -7.43 12.04 20.61
N ARG A 612 -8.06 11.21 21.45
CA ARG A 612 -7.34 10.29 22.33
C ARG A 612 -6.48 9.31 21.53
N ARG A 613 -7.03 8.78 20.41
CA ARG A 613 -6.29 7.88 19.52
C ARG A 613 -5.10 8.56 18.88
N GLU A 614 -5.30 9.73 18.25
CA GLU A 614 -4.21 10.50 17.63
C GLU A 614 -3.12 10.88 18.64
N ALA A 615 -3.49 11.23 19.87
CA ALA A 615 -2.52 11.53 20.94
C ALA A 615 -1.70 10.29 21.32
N ALA A 616 -2.32 9.10 21.41
CA ALA A 616 -1.62 7.86 21.65
C ALA A 616 -0.64 7.53 20.52
N GLU A 617 -1.07 7.63 19.25
CA GLU A 617 -0.23 7.43 18.09
C GLU A 617 0.94 8.42 18.05
N ALA A 618 0.68 9.70 18.32
CA ALA A 618 1.68 10.76 18.36
C ALA A 618 2.79 10.49 19.41
N ILE A 619 2.41 10.05 20.61
CA ILE A 619 3.37 9.65 21.65
C ILE A 619 4.22 8.46 21.19
N GLY A 620 3.62 7.48 20.51
CA GLY A 620 4.33 6.36 19.91
C GLY A 620 5.34 6.81 18.86
N GLU A 621 4.98 7.74 17.99
CA GLU A 621 5.88 8.32 16.98
C GLU A 621 7.03 9.10 17.62
N MET A 622 6.78 9.88 18.65
CA MET A 622 7.83 10.56 19.43
C MET A 622 8.80 9.56 20.03
N ALA A 623 8.28 8.48 20.63
CA ALA A 623 9.08 7.41 21.21
C ALA A 623 9.95 6.70 20.17
N GLN A 624 9.46 6.51 18.95
CA GLN A 624 10.22 5.90 17.88
C GLN A 624 11.41 6.77 17.45
N ARG A 625 11.28 8.11 17.49
CA ARG A 625 12.34 9.04 17.11
C ARG A 625 13.32 9.30 18.26
N ASN A 626 12.82 9.46 19.49
CA ASN A 626 13.63 9.79 20.67
C ASN A 626 13.17 9.03 21.91
N ARG A 627 13.40 7.73 21.95
CA ARG A 627 13.05 6.84 23.08
C ARG A 627 13.71 7.23 24.40
N LYS A 628 14.79 8.03 24.34
CA LYS A 628 15.57 8.41 25.55
C LYS A 628 15.01 9.62 26.29
N ASN A 629 13.99 10.29 25.77
CA ASN A 629 13.38 11.41 26.48
C ASN A 629 12.67 10.90 27.75
N PRO A 630 13.14 11.30 28.95
CA PRO A 630 12.60 10.80 30.21
C PRO A 630 11.13 11.21 30.43
N LYS A 631 10.70 12.33 29.84
CA LYS A 631 9.34 12.84 29.93
C LYS A 631 8.29 11.90 29.30
N LEU A 632 8.67 11.11 28.32
CA LEU A 632 7.80 10.11 27.70
C LEU A 632 7.35 9.01 28.68
N ILE A 633 8.09 8.80 29.75
CA ILE A 633 7.74 7.83 30.81
C ILE A 633 6.44 8.26 31.51
N ASP A 634 6.18 9.57 31.64
CA ASP A 634 4.98 10.10 32.26
C ASP A 634 3.70 9.72 31.53
N ALA A 635 3.80 9.45 30.20
CA ALA A 635 2.67 9.00 29.39
C ALA A 635 2.26 7.54 29.66
N VAL A 636 3.16 6.70 30.21
CA VAL A 636 2.93 5.25 30.37
C VAL A 636 1.69 4.97 31.20
N GLY A 637 1.52 5.64 32.34
CA GLY A 637 0.37 5.46 33.24
C GLY A 637 -0.96 5.74 32.54
N THR A 638 -1.02 6.83 31.78
CA THR A 638 -2.24 7.21 31.05
C THR A 638 -2.53 6.26 29.90
N LEU A 639 -1.50 5.86 29.12
CA LEU A 639 -1.65 4.88 28.04
C LEU A 639 -2.14 3.52 28.56
N VAL A 640 -1.61 3.06 29.69
CA VAL A 640 -2.04 1.83 30.38
C VAL A 640 -3.52 1.90 30.76
N THR A 641 -3.96 3.03 31.28
CA THR A 641 -5.35 3.23 31.64
C THR A 641 -6.26 3.24 30.41
N GLN A 642 -5.84 3.92 29.34
CA GLN A 642 -6.61 3.96 28.08
C GLN A 642 -6.64 2.59 27.39
N LEU A 643 -5.59 1.78 27.49
CA LEU A 643 -5.57 0.39 27.03
C LEU A 643 -6.66 -0.45 27.72
N ALA A 644 -6.95 -0.20 28.99
CA ALA A 644 -7.97 -0.93 29.74
C ALA A 644 -9.41 -0.48 29.44
N VAL A 645 -9.63 0.82 29.17
CA VAL A 645 -10.99 1.41 29.12
C VAL A 645 -11.36 2.06 27.79
N GLY A 646 -10.42 2.17 26.84
CA GLY A 646 -10.64 2.79 25.54
C GLY A 646 -11.54 1.95 24.63
N ASP A 647 -11.94 2.55 23.50
CA ASP A 647 -12.54 1.81 22.38
C ASP A 647 -11.51 0.92 21.66
N LEU A 648 -11.97 0.17 20.65
CA LEU A 648 -11.13 -0.76 19.90
C LEU A 648 -9.86 -0.11 19.33
N GLU A 649 -10.03 0.99 18.59
CA GLU A 649 -8.93 1.66 17.90
C GLU A 649 -7.96 2.33 18.88
N GLN A 650 -8.50 2.89 19.95
CA GLN A 650 -7.70 3.51 21.02
C GLN A 650 -6.87 2.46 21.77
N LYS A 651 -7.44 1.30 22.10
CA LYS A 651 -6.71 0.20 22.73
C LYS A 651 -5.55 -0.27 21.88
N ILE A 652 -5.76 -0.42 20.55
CA ILE A 652 -4.72 -0.79 19.59
C ILE A 652 -3.61 0.27 19.57
N ALA A 653 -3.97 1.55 19.46
CA ALA A 653 -3.01 2.65 19.47
C ALA A 653 -2.18 2.69 20.77
N CYS A 654 -2.83 2.53 21.93
CA CYS A 654 -2.15 2.49 23.22
C CYS A 654 -1.21 1.29 23.35
N ALA A 655 -1.63 0.09 22.95
CA ALA A 655 -0.77 -1.10 22.99
C ALA A 655 0.48 -0.92 22.12
N ARG A 656 0.31 -0.38 20.91
CA ARG A 656 1.42 -0.08 19.99
C ARG A 656 2.38 0.94 20.57
N SER A 657 1.86 2.04 21.11
CA SER A 657 2.68 3.13 21.67
C SER A 657 3.44 2.70 22.91
N LEU A 658 2.83 1.91 23.80
CA LEU A 658 3.50 1.30 24.93
C LEU A 658 4.69 0.42 24.51
N SER A 659 4.56 -0.31 23.42
CA SER A 659 5.66 -1.11 22.88
C SER A 659 6.79 -0.25 22.29
N LEU A 660 6.46 0.88 21.67
CA LEU A 660 7.42 1.82 21.10
C LEU A 660 8.20 2.58 22.18
N LEU A 661 7.53 2.93 23.29
CA LEU A 661 8.16 3.52 24.47
C LEU A 661 9.20 2.57 25.09
N GLY A 662 9.04 1.25 24.94
CA GLY A 662 9.98 0.26 25.42
C GLY A 662 10.04 0.11 26.93
N ASN A 663 9.09 0.67 27.65
CA ASN A 663 9.03 0.57 29.11
C ASN A 663 8.44 -0.79 29.52
N ARG A 664 9.21 -1.60 30.26
CA ARG A 664 8.80 -2.94 30.70
C ARG A 664 7.65 -2.94 31.71
N ALA A 665 7.33 -1.81 32.35
CA ALA A 665 6.12 -1.67 33.15
C ALA A 665 4.83 -1.97 32.33
N ALA A 666 4.89 -1.84 30.99
CA ALA A 666 3.79 -2.19 30.11
C ALA A 666 3.59 -3.71 29.91
N LEU A 667 4.51 -4.58 30.36
CA LEU A 667 4.38 -6.02 30.17
C LEU A 667 3.14 -6.61 30.86
N VAL A 668 2.84 -6.19 32.08
CA VAL A 668 1.66 -6.66 32.84
C VAL A 668 0.36 -6.18 32.18
N PRO A 669 0.17 -4.88 31.88
CA PRO A 669 -1.00 -4.38 31.16
C PRO A 669 -1.24 -5.05 29.80
N LEU A 670 -0.19 -5.21 29.02
CA LEU A 670 -0.29 -5.89 27.72
C LEU A 670 -0.60 -7.39 27.86
N THR A 671 -0.14 -8.03 28.94
CA THR A 671 -0.50 -9.41 29.23
C THR A 671 -1.99 -9.55 29.60
N GLU A 672 -2.56 -8.58 30.32
CA GLU A 672 -4.01 -8.58 30.58
C GLU A 672 -4.81 -8.28 29.31
N ALA A 673 -4.29 -7.44 28.39
CA ALA A 673 -4.90 -7.19 27.08
C ALA A 673 -4.99 -8.44 26.19
N LEU A 674 -4.24 -9.52 26.47
CA LEU A 674 -4.42 -10.82 25.80
C LEU A 674 -5.79 -11.46 26.10
N LYS A 675 -6.53 -10.99 27.10
CA LYS A 675 -7.87 -11.45 27.46
C LYS A 675 -8.99 -10.53 26.94
N ASP A 676 -8.65 -9.50 26.15
CA ASP A 676 -9.64 -8.57 25.63
C ASP A 676 -10.67 -9.28 24.75
N GLN A 677 -11.92 -8.80 24.78
CA GLN A 677 -13.00 -9.35 23.96
C GLN A 677 -12.74 -9.24 22.46
N GLN A 678 -12.06 -8.18 22.05
CA GLN A 678 -11.76 -7.91 20.65
C GLN A 678 -10.47 -8.61 20.20
N ALA A 679 -10.57 -9.47 19.19
CA ALA A 679 -9.43 -10.21 18.66
C ALA A 679 -8.27 -9.30 18.20
N ASN A 680 -8.58 -8.17 17.58
CA ASN A 680 -7.57 -7.21 17.10
C ASN A 680 -6.74 -6.61 18.25
N VAL A 681 -7.34 -6.37 19.42
CA VAL A 681 -6.62 -5.92 20.62
C VAL A 681 -5.68 -7.01 21.12
N ARG A 682 -6.15 -8.28 21.16
CA ARG A 682 -5.29 -9.42 21.51
C ARG A 682 -4.10 -9.59 20.56
N VAL A 683 -4.32 -9.43 19.25
CA VAL A 683 -3.26 -9.49 18.23
C VAL A 683 -2.23 -8.39 18.46
N GLU A 684 -2.65 -7.13 18.64
CA GLU A 684 -1.70 -6.03 18.87
C GLU A 684 -0.96 -6.17 20.20
N ALA A 685 -1.64 -6.68 21.25
CA ALA A 685 -0.99 -6.98 22.54
C ALA A 685 0.13 -8.04 22.38
N ILE A 686 -0.10 -9.08 21.59
CA ILE A 686 0.91 -10.09 21.26
C ILE A 686 2.12 -9.46 20.56
N HIS A 687 1.88 -8.64 19.52
CA HIS A 687 2.93 -7.97 18.79
C HIS A 687 3.74 -7.02 19.68
N SER A 688 3.06 -6.30 20.55
CA SER A 688 3.65 -5.36 21.52
C SER A 688 4.49 -6.07 22.57
N LEU A 689 4.00 -7.19 23.12
CA LEU A 689 4.75 -8.04 24.05
C LEU A 689 6.00 -8.63 23.40
N ALA A 690 5.86 -9.13 22.16
CA ALA A 690 7.01 -9.68 21.43
C ALA A 690 8.09 -8.63 21.20
N ARG A 691 7.72 -7.39 20.86
CA ARG A 691 8.66 -6.27 20.70
C ARG A 691 9.37 -5.95 22.01
N LEU A 692 8.61 -5.78 23.10
CA LEU A 692 9.18 -5.44 24.41
C LEU A 692 10.11 -6.51 24.99
N CYS A 693 9.83 -7.79 24.74
CA CYS A 693 10.69 -8.90 25.17
C CYS A 693 11.99 -9.02 24.36
N CYS A 694 11.98 -8.58 23.10
CA CYS A 694 13.13 -8.65 22.20
C CYS A 694 14.03 -7.41 22.25
N ASP A 695 13.52 -6.27 22.74
CA ASP A 695 14.30 -5.05 22.83
C ASP A 695 15.34 -5.16 23.97
N SER A 696 16.59 -4.79 23.68
CA SER A 696 17.63 -4.69 24.70
C SER A 696 17.30 -3.55 25.66
N LEU A 697 17.42 -3.82 26.97
CA LEU A 697 17.23 -2.81 28.03
C LEU A 697 18.22 -1.65 27.88
N ASP A 698 17.68 -0.42 27.79
CA ASP A 698 18.51 0.78 27.91
C ASP A 698 18.89 0.96 29.40
N PRO A 699 20.19 1.12 29.76
CA PRO A 699 20.63 1.20 31.16
C PRO A 699 19.95 2.31 31.99
N VAL A 700 19.53 3.41 31.33
CA VAL A 700 18.86 4.55 31.97
C VAL A 700 17.44 4.21 32.42
N GLN A 701 16.75 3.31 31.71
CA GLN A 701 15.40 2.87 32.09
C GLN A 701 15.41 1.84 33.23
N ALA A 702 16.53 1.09 33.38
CA ALA A 702 16.64 0.10 34.41
C ALA A 702 16.73 0.73 35.86
N GLU A 703 17.22 1.97 35.98
CA GLU A 703 17.35 2.65 37.27
C GLU A 703 16.01 3.20 37.84
N HIS A 704 14.99 3.40 36.99
CA HIS A 704 13.70 3.96 37.40
C HIS A 704 12.57 2.92 37.56
N MET A 705 12.86 1.62 37.36
CA MET A 705 11.85 0.57 37.43
C MET A 705 11.58 0.14 38.88
N VAL A 706 10.42 0.54 39.43
CA VAL A 706 9.87 0.10 40.73
C VAL A 706 9.03 -1.19 40.57
N VAL A 707 8.66 -1.58 39.33
CA VAL A 707 7.76 -2.73 39.06
C VAL A 707 8.58 -3.99 38.75
N ARG A 708 8.20 -5.12 39.40
CA ARG A 708 8.79 -6.44 39.13
C ARG A 708 8.64 -6.80 37.65
N ASP A 709 9.77 -6.97 36.97
CA ASP A 709 9.85 -7.34 35.55
C ASP A 709 9.33 -8.77 35.35
N LEU A 710 8.44 -8.99 34.37
CA LEU A 710 8.01 -10.34 33.97
C LEU A 710 9.11 -10.97 33.11
N PRO A 711 9.62 -12.16 33.47
CA PRO A 711 10.59 -12.86 32.61
C PRO A 711 9.99 -13.17 31.23
N SER A 712 10.80 -13.06 30.18
CA SER A 712 10.40 -13.40 28.82
C SER A 712 9.81 -14.82 28.71
N SER A 713 10.30 -15.76 29.51
CA SER A 713 9.75 -17.12 29.61
C SER A 713 8.32 -17.15 30.19
N SER A 714 7.96 -16.22 31.08
CA SER A 714 6.61 -16.11 31.62
C SER A 714 5.64 -15.56 30.55
N VAL A 715 6.07 -14.53 29.80
CA VAL A 715 5.31 -13.99 28.67
C VAL A 715 5.11 -15.07 27.59
N ALA A 716 6.15 -15.84 27.27
CA ALA A 716 6.04 -16.96 26.31
C ALA A 716 5.00 -18.00 26.74
N ARG A 717 4.93 -18.36 28.03
CA ARG A 717 3.89 -19.29 28.53
C ARG A 717 2.48 -18.71 28.39
N LYS A 718 2.29 -17.40 28.60
CA LYS A 718 0.98 -16.76 28.39
C LYS A 718 0.61 -16.69 26.91
N LEU A 719 1.57 -16.45 26.02
CA LEU A 719 1.33 -16.51 24.56
C LEU A 719 1.02 -17.93 24.08
N MET A 720 1.57 -19.00 24.71
CA MET A 720 1.19 -20.37 24.40
C MET A 720 -0.30 -20.65 24.68
N ALA A 721 -0.91 -19.97 25.65
CA ALA A 721 -2.35 -20.09 25.86
C ALA A 721 -3.18 -19.43 24.73
N CYS A 722 -2.62 -18.42 24.02
CA CYS A 722 -3.26 -17.81 22.87
C CYS A 722 -3.24 -18.68 21.60
N LEU A 723 -2.52 -19.80 21.59
CA LEU A 723 -2.57 -20.79 20.51
C LEU A 723 -3.91 -21.54 20.47
N ASP A 724 -4.69 -21.51 21.56
CA ASP A 724 -6.02 -22.10 21.64
C ASP A 724 -7.14 -21.04 21.52
N ASP A 725 -6.82 -19.83 21.03
CA ASP A 725 -7.78 -18.74 20.84
C ASP A 725 -8.78 -19.06 19.72
N ASP A 726 -10.05 -18.65 19.89
CA ASP A 726 -11.09 -18.85 18.88
C ASP A 726 -10.75 -18.13 17.55
N SER A 727 -9.98 -17.05 17.59
CA SER A 727 -9.58 -16.29 16.40
C SER A 727 -8.29 -16.82 15.80
N ILE A 728 -8.35 -17.25 14.53
CA ILE A 728 -7.17 -17.67 13.74
C ILE A 728 -6.08 -16.58 13.72
N GLY A 729 -6.46 -15.32 13.55
CA GLY A 729 -5.52 -14.18 13.57
C GLY A 729 -4.73 -14.09 14.87
N VAL A 730 -5.35 -14.38 16.01
CA VAL A 730 -4.69 -14.41 17.33
C VAL A 730 -3.72 -15.59 17.41
N ARG A 731 -4.12 -16.79 16.95
CA ARG A 731 -3.25 -17.98 16.93
C ARG A 731 -2.00 -17.76 16.07
N VAL A 732 -2.16 -17.16 14.89
CA VAL A 732 -1.04 -16.80 13.99
C VAL A 732 -0.14 -15.75 14.62
N ALA A 733 -0.71 -14.71 15.24
CA ALA A 733 0.06 -13.68 15.93
C ALA A 733 0.84 -14.28 17.11
N ALA A 734 0.21 -15.17 17.90
CA ALA A 734 0.84 -15.87 19.01
C ALA A 734 2.06 -16.70 18.55
N THR A 735 1.92 -17.41 17.42
CA THR A 735 3.04 -18.16 16.83
C THR A 735 4.20 -17.23 16.45
N LYS A 736 3.92 -16.13 15.76
CA LYS A 736 4.94 -15.13 15.38
C LYS A 736 5.60 -14.47 16.61
N GLY A 737 4.80 -14.18 17.61
CA GLY A 737 5.27 -13.62 18.88
C GLY A 737 6.18 -14.59 19.64
N LEU A 738 5.76 -15.86 19.76
CA LEU A 738 6.55 -16.93 20.39
C LEU A 738 7.89 -17.16 19.67
N ALA A 739 7.85 -17.19 18.32
CA ALA A 739 9.08 -17.35 17.53
C ALA A 739 10.12 -16.27 17.85
N LYS A 740 9.70 -15.01 18.01
CA LYS A 740 10.58 -13.90 18.37
C LYS A 740 11.09 -14.00 19.83
N ILE A 741 10.19 -14.24 20.77
CA ILE A 741 10.54 -14.26 22.22
C ILE A 741 11.45 -15.42 22.56
N LEU A 742 11.22 -16.60 22.01
CA LEU A 742 12.00 -17.80 22.32
C LEU A 742 13.40 -17.80 21.73
N GLN A 743 13.66 -17.01 20.66
CA GLN A 743 15.02 -16.75 20.20
C GLN A 743 15.89 -16.03 21.25
N VAL A 744 15.27 -15.20 22.07
CA VAL A 744 15.96 -14.41 23.12
C VAL A 744 16.00 -15.15 24.44
N ALA A 745 15.03 -16.04 24.70
CA ALA A 745 14.85 -16.67 26.03
C ALA A 745 15.83 -17.81 26.33
N ASP A 746 16.57 -18.36 25.36
CA ASP A 746 17.56 -19.47 25.45
C ASP A 746 17.12 -20.69 26.31
N ASP A 747 15.81 -20.98 26.34
CA ASP A 747 15.22 -22.12 27.05
C ASP A 747 14.78 -23.20 26.05
N LYS A 748 15.64 -24.19 25.81
CA LYS A 748 15.40 -25.25 24.83
C LYS A 748 14.17 -26.12 25.17
N THR A 749 13.85 -26.30 26.45
CA THR A 749 12.71 -27.13 26.85
C THR A 749 11.39 -26.39 26.58
N LEU A 750 11.36 -25.11 26.91
CA LEU A 750 10.22 -24.24 26.61
C LEU A 750 10.03 -24.10 25.09
N THR A 751 11.13 -23.97 24.34
CA THR A 751 11.11 -23.88 22.86
C THR A 751 10.54 -25.16 22.24
N GLN A 752 10.98 -26.35 22.66
CA GLN A 752 10.41 -27.60 22.14
C GLN A 752 8.93 -27.71 22.45
N HIS A 753 8.52 -27.40 23.68
CA HIS A 753 7.11 -27.46 24.07
C HIS A 753 6.26 -26.45 23.26
N ALA A 754 6.80 -25.25 22.98
CA ALA A 754 6.11 -24.26 22.16
C ALA A 754 5.98 -24.71 20.69
N VAL A 755 7.03 -25.29 20.10
CA VAL A 755 7.00 -25.85 18.73
C VAL A 755 5.95 -26.95 18.63
N ASP A 756 5.94 -27.90 19.57
CA ASP A 756 4.95 -28.99 19.59
C ASP A 756 3.52 -28.44 19.69
N ARG A 757 3.28 -27.42 20.52
CA ARG A 757 1.97 -26.77 20.67
C ARG A 757 1.57 -25.97 19.43
N ILE A 758 2.48 -25.23 18.83
CA ILE A 758 2.22 -24.49 17.58
C ILE A 758 1.78 -25.46 16.49
N ILE A 759 2.52 -26.55 16.28
CA ILE A 759 2.21 -27.54 15.24
C ILE A 759 0.88 -28.24 15.53
N ALA A 760 0.55 -28.50 16.78
CA ALA A 760 -0.74 -29.09 17.14
C ALA A 760 -1.92 -28.13 16.91
N SER A 761 -1.73 -26.81 17.02
CA SER A 761 -2.79 -25.80 16.84
C SER A 761 -3.11 -25.46 15.38
N VAL A 762 -2.32 -25.97 14.42
CA VAL A 762 -2.41 -25.57 13.00
C VAL A 762 -3.50 -26.33 12.22
N ILE A 763 -4.05 -27.40 12.77
CA ILE A 763 -4.98 -28.33 12.08
C ILE A 763 -6.22 -27.63 11.46
N GLU A 764 -6.60 -26.45 11.97
CA GLU A 764 -7.75 -25.68 11.51
C GLU A 764 -7.37 -24.48 10.60
N PHE A 765 -6.11 -24.36 10.22
CA PHE A 765 -5.65 -23.23 9.44
C PHE A 765 -5.93 -23.44 7.94
N THR A 766 -6.02 -22.32 7.22
CA THR A 766 -6.06 -22.31 5.75
C THR A 766 -4.65 -22.20 5.17
N GLY A 767 -4.51 -22.38 3.85
CA GLY A 767 -3.22 -22.35 3.17
C GLY A 767 -2.35 -21.15 3.47
N GLU A 768 -2.94 -19.94 3.53
CA GLU A 768 -2.16 -18.72 3.81
C GLU A 768 -1.71 -18.62 5.28
N GLU A 769 -2.57 -18.99 6.24
CA GLU A 769 -2.19 -19.00 7.65
C GLU A 769 -1.13 -20.07 7.93
N ALA A 770 -1.25 -21.25 7.32
CA ALA A 770 -0.25 -22.33 7.42
C ALA A 770 1.13 -21.85 6.92
N ARG A 771 1.17 -21.15 5.79
CA ARG A 771 2.42 -20.53 5.27
C ARG A 771 3.00 -19.49 6.23
N GLN A 772 2.18 -18.62 6.80
CA GLN A 772 2.64 -17.62 7.77
C GLN A 772 3.22 -18.26 9.04
N VAL A 773 2.64 -19.34 9.51
CA VAL A 773 3.16 -20.13 10.63
C VAL A 773 4.47 -20.82 10.23
N GLY A 774 4.53 -21.42 9.04
CA GLY A 774 5.75 -22.01 8.48
C GLY A 774 6.92 -21.01 8.44
N GLN A 775 6.65 -19.77 7.99
CA GLN A 775 7.65 -18.68 8.00
C GLN A 775 8.14 -18.35 9.41
N ALA A 776 7.23 -18.29 10.38
CA ALA A 776 7.62 -18.03 11.77
C ALA A 776 8.46 -19.18 12.35
N LEU A 777 8.15 -20.41 12.00
CA LEU A 777 8.88 -21.59 12.46
C LEU A 777 10.31 -21.69 11.91
N ARG A 778 10.64 -21.06 10.77
CA ARG A 778 12.04 -20.96 10.27
C ARG A 778 13.03 -20.41 11.30
N ALA A 779 12.52 -19.69 12.28
CA ALA A 779 13.34 -19.13 13.36
C ALA A 779 13.91 -20.19 14.32
N PHE A 780 13.38 -21.42 14.29
CA PHE A 780 13.76 -22.51 15.17
C PHE A 780 14.65 -23.57 14.46
N ASP A 781 15.20 -24.49 15.25
CA ASP A 781 16.01 -25.59 14.71
C ASP A 781 15.12 -26.51 13.82
N THR A 782 15.54 -26.63 12.56
CA THR A 782 14.83 -27.43 11.55
C THR A 782 14.63 -28.88 11.99
N SER A 783 15.56 -29.46 12.80
CA SER A 783 15.43 -30.83 13.28
C SER A 783 14.29 -31.01 14.27
N MET A 784 14.03 -29.99 15.11
CA MET A 784 12.93 -29.99 16.08
C MET A 784 11.59 -29.91 15.37
N ILE A 785 11.49 -29.05 14.37
CA ILE A 785 10.25 -28.78 13.63
C ILE A 785 9.86 -29.99 12.77
N ASN A 786 10.79 -30.48 11.95
CA ASN A 786 10.51 -31.59 11.01
C ASN A 786 10.04 -32.85 11.72
N LYS A 787 10.61 -33.18 12.88
CA LYS A 787 10.18 -34.34 13.66
C LYS A 787 8.71 -34.20 14.13
N ALA A 788 8.33 -33.02 14.62
CA ALA A 788 6.97 -32.77 15.08
C ALA A 788 5.96 -32.75 13.90
N LEU A 789 6.34 -32.12 12.76
CA LEU A 789 5.50 -32.08 11.55
C LEU A 789 5.28 -33.47 10.94
N LEU A 790 6.33 -34.31 10.82
CA LEU A 790 6.20 -35.67 10.30
C LEU A 790 5.26 -36.55 11.17
N VAL A 791 5.28 -36.37 12.49
CA VAL A 791 4.37 -37.09 13.39
C VAL A 791 2.92 -36.68 13.12
N GLN A 792 2.65 -35.39 12.96
CA GLN A 792 1.29 -34.88 12.69
C GLN A 792 0.82 -35.24 11.28
N LEU A 793 1.68 -35.12 10.27
CA LEU A 793 1.34 -35.50 8.89
C LEU A 793 0.97 -37.00 8.79
N ARG A 794 1.68 -37.88 9.49
CA ARG A 794 1.36 -39.31 9.56
C ARG A 794 0.07 -39.59 10.34
N ALA A 795 -0.25 -38.76 11.32
CA ALA A 795 -1.48 -38.91 12.13
C ALA A 795 -2.71 -38.27 11.48
N ALA A 796 -2.55 -37.45 10.45
CA ALA A 796 -3.66 -36.78 9.78
C ALA A 796 -4.49 -37.78 8.97
N GLU A 797 -5.80 -37.85 9.26
CA GLU A 797 -6.73 -38.84 8.69
C GLU A 797 -7.27 -38.43 7.31
N ASP A 798 -7.28 -37.13 7.01
CA ASP A 798 -7.84 -36.62 5.74
C ASP A 798 -6.84 -35.74 4.99
N SER A 799 -7.05 -35.58 3.68
CA SER A 799 -6.20 -34.82 2.78
C SER A 799 -6.17 -33.31 3.12
N VAL A 800 -7.26 -32.76 3.61
CA VAL A 800 -7.33 -31.34 4.00
C VAL A 800 -6.38 -31.04 5.15
N LYS A 801 -6.32 -31.92 6.16
CA LYS A 801 -5.36 -31.79 7.26
C LYS A 801 -3.93 -32.03 6.80
N ARG A 802 -3.72 -32.99 5.90
CA ARG A 802 -2.40 -33.25 5.33
C ARG A 802 -1.87 -32.07 4.53
N SER A 803 -2.72 -31.39 3.75
CA SER A 803 -2.32 -30.24 2.94
C SER A 803 -1.74 -29.11 3.79
N VAL A 804 -2.34 -28.82 4.94
CA VAL A 804 -1.86 -27.78 5.88
C VAL A 804 -0.41 -28.06 6.32
N PHE A 805 -0.12 -29.30 6.71
CA PHE A 805 1.25 -29.67 7.12
C PHE A 805 2.23 -29.69 5.95
N ILE A 806 1.80 -30.07 4.75
CA ILE A 806 2.63 -30.07 3.54
C ILE A 806 2.99 -28.62 3.16
N GLU A 807 2.03 -27.70 3.15
CA GLU A 807 2.30 -26.27 2.90
C GLU A 807 3.26 -25.65 3.92
N MET A 808 3.17 -26.04 5.19
CA MET A 808 4.14 -25.62 6.20
C MET A 808 5.53 -26.17 5.90
N ILE A 809 5.65 -27.44 5.50
CA ILE A 809 6.92 -28.07 5.13
C ILE A 809 7.54 -27.33 3.94
N GLU A 810 6.73 -27.04 2.91
CA GLU A 810 7.19 -26.27 1.75
C GLU A 810 7.78 -24.93 2.18
N GLU A 811 7.04 -24.19 3.01
CA GLU A 811 7.45 -22.87 3.43
C GLU A 811 8.70 -22.92 4.30
N ILE A 812 8.83 -23.89 5.22
CA ILE A 812 10.01 -24.05 6.09
C ILE A 812 11.26 -24.39 5.28
N LEU A 813 11.12 -25.22 4.25
CA LEU A 813 12.25 -25.75 3.47
C LEU A 813 12.58 -24.90 2.22
N LYS A 814 11.78 -23.88 1.88
CA LYS A 814 12.10 -22.92 0.80
C LYS A 814 13.49 -22.31 1.01
N PRO A 815 14.36 -22.32 0.00
CA PRO A 815 15.67 -21.68 0.09
C PRO A 815 15.53 -20.17 0.31
N ASP A 816 16.37 -19.61 1.17
CA ASP A 816 16.35 -18.19 1.51
C ASP A 816 16.75 -17.34 0.29
N ARG A 817 15.84 -16.59 -0.32
CA ARG A 817 16.09 -15.73 -1.49
C ARG A 817 17.12 -14.61 -1.24
N ARG A 818 17.64 -14.47 -0.03
CA ARG A 818 18.60 -13.42 0.37
C ARG A 818 20.07 -13.82 0.21
N GLN A 819 20.38 -15.06 -0.16
CA GLN A 819 21.73 -15.43 -0.54
C GLN A 819 21.77 -15.58 -2.07
N PRO A 820 22.34 -14.62 -2.83
CA PRO A 820 22.67 -14.87 -4.22
C PRO A 820 23.70 -15.98 -4.26
N ASP A 821 23.48 -16.94 -5.14
CA ASP A 821 24.33 -18.11 -5.41
C ASP A 821 25.82 -17.81 -5.24
N GLN A 822 26.41 -18.25 -4.12
CA GLN A 822 27.86 -18.38 -3.95
C GLN A 822 28.33 -19.78 -4.39
N ALA A 823 27.64 -20.39 -5.36
CA ALA A 823 28.02 -21.67 -5.92
C ALA A 823 27.64 -21.71 -7.41
N ALA A 824 28.35 -20.95 -8.24
CA ALA A 824 28.53 -21.20 -9.65
C ALA A 824 29.91 -20.68 -10.08
#